data_d9551756a4d68d2ac7cb44832dd4b186
#
_entry.id   d9551756a4d68d2ac7cb44832dd4b186
#
_cell.length_a   1.000
_cell.length_b   1.000
_cell.length_c   1.000
_cell.angle_alpha   90.00
_cell.angle_beta   90.00
_cell.angle_gamma   90.00
#
_symmetry.space_group_name_H-M   'P 1'
#
loop_
_entity.id
_entity.type
_entity.pdbx_description
1 polymer ?
#
loop_
_entity_poly.entity_id
_entity_poly.type
_entity_poly.pdbx_seq_one_letter_code
_entity_poly.pdbx_strand_id
1 'polypeptide(L)'
;METFLGDLGTVGYWVGSTIGALLGLVVLVLIAWLIATTVRRVLGVPVGWFRSLLVALVMVLSTQIVLDTVLHQVTGSSGAVTDASIPAALVLVVIALLWIFGLGTAVLMVLEMVLPTGVLPNPVLWLAGLRKTWARNRRYRQVVATFVRHGLGANLRGVSRRRDDDAGAWSATAKALRRALEDSGITFVKLGQNLSARSDLLPQPFVRELSRLQSDVAAEPWESIRPALAASLGRDPLEVFASVDETPLAAASVAQVHRARLKDGTEVALKVQRPGAVDEVMRDSDIVVRICRWLQNNTTWGRSLQILDLGRGFTRSLAEELDYAVEAANMRDMGAAVSGQNLTVPSVYPEYSSTRLLVMDYLPGTSVGKAKQELEALSPSIRRRLAHELTNSVMRQIMDDGIFHADLHPGNVMLLGENQYTRLGLLDFGAVGRLDPRSQQHLVMVFAAIDRNDTRLLSDSLIELLGRPENLDDRRLEREVGELLVRYRGGLRAGSASRLFGALMGLILNHGFEVPKAVAAALRSLGGMEGTLGLIDPDLELVSAAREMGSELLKDRFRPGSLKESATTALLEAMPIISQFPRRANRIADDLQGGRLSFNVRVLAHENDRRYVTWLFQQVVVSILAGFCILGGIILLVLGHDGPQMTSYMSWYTAMGYIVLFAGFVLSLRTVALVMQVPDPSRSRD
;
A
#
# COMPACT_ATOMS: atom_id res chain seq x y z
N MET A 1 74.48 1.36 20.17
CA MET A 1 74.33 1.44 18.69
C MET A 1 73.76 0.13 18.13
N GLU A 2 74.14 -1.07 18.68
CA GLU A 2 73.59 -2.36 18.25
C GLU A 2 72.10 -2.56 18.57
N THR A 3 71.60 -2.07 19.69
CA THR A 3 70.17 -2.12 20.03
C THR A 3 69.28 -1.27 19.12
N PHE A 4 69.79 -0.12 18.65
CA PHE A 4 69.07 0.77 17.75
C PHE A 4 68.98 0.24 16.31
N LEU A 5 69.96 -0.56 15.85
CA LEU A 5 69.97 -1.22 14.55
C LEU A 5 69.05 -2.49 14.55
N GLY A 6 68.90 -3.13 15.71
CA GLY A 6 67.95 -4.23 15.89
C GLY A 6 66.46 -3.79 15.82
N ASP A 7 66.16 -2.61 16.39
CA ASP A 7 64.81 -2.02 16.36
C ASP A 7 64.42 -1.55 14.96
N LEU A 8 65.34 -1.03 14.13
CA LEU A 8 65.11 -0.66 12.76
C LEU A 8 64.82 -1.87 11.86
N GLY A 9 65.44 -3.00 12.11
CA GLY A 9 65.18 -4.24 11.38
C GLY A 9 63.78 -4.83 11.68
N THR A 10 63.38 -4.78 12.96
CA THR A 10 62.02 -5.19 13.36
C THR A 10 60.93 -4.27 12.82
N VAL A 11 61.11 -2.97 12.84
CA VAL A 11 60.18 -1.98 12.25
C VAL A 11 60.06 -2.20 10.75
N GLY A 12 61.18 -2.40 10.03
CA GLY A 12 61.20 -2.69 8.59
C GLY A 12 60.44 -4.00 8.26
N TYR A 13 60.62 -5.05 9.05
CA TYR A 13 59.85 -6.29 8.91
C TYR A 13 58.34 -6.09 9.11
N TRP A 14 57.93 -5.36 10.15
CA TRP A 14 56.51 -5.07 10.40
C TRP A 14 55.89 -4.18 9.35
N VAL A 15 56.60 -3.19 8.86
CA VAL A 15 56.12 -2.32 7.74
C VAL A 15 55.99 -3.13 6.46
N GLY A 16 56.97 -3.97 6.13
CA GLY A 16 56.89 -4.86 4.93
C GLY A 16 55.77 -5.86 5.01
N SER A 17 55.53 -6.47 6.18
CA SER A 17 54.43 -7.42 6.39
C SER A 17 53.05 -6.76 6.34
N THR A 18 52.92 -5.54 6.88
CA THR A 18 51.65 -4.77 6.82
C THR A 18 51.33 -4.30 5.39
N ILE A 19 52.33 -3.88 4.63
CA ILE A 19 52.18 -3.52 3.20
C ILE A 19 51.78 -4.76 2.39
N GLY A 20 52.42 -5.90 2.62
CA GLY A 20 52.07 -7.16 1.96
C GLY A 20 50.64 -7.63 2.28
N ALA A 21 50.21 -7.52 3.54
CA ALA A 21 48.85 -7.81 3.95
C ALA A 21 47.80 -6.89 3.32
N LEU A 22 48.09 -5.59 3.22
CA LEU A 22 47.24 -4.60 2.55
C LEU A 22 47.12 -4.89 1.05
N LEU A 23 48.25 -5.20 0.38
CA LEU A 23 48.23 -5.60 -1.03
C LEU A 23 47.43 -6.89 -1.27
N GLY A 24 47.61 -7.88 -0.41
CA GLY A 24 46.81 -9.11 -0.43
C GLY A 24 45.31 -8.88 -0.27
N LEU A 25 44.95 -7.97 0.64
CA LEU A 25 43.53 -7.57 0.83
C LEU A 25 42.94 -6.87 -0.41
N VAL A 26 43.71 -5.97 -1.04
CA VAL A 26 43.28 -5.29 -2.28
C VAL A 26 43.06 -6.29 -3.42
N VAL A 27 43.99 -7.23 -3.59
CA VAL A 27 43.86 -8.29 -4.58
C VAL A 27 42.64 -9.17 -4.33
N LEU A 28 42.41 -9.56 -3.08
CA LEU A 28 41.23 -10.34 -2.68
C LEU A 28 39.92 -9.60 -2.99
N VAL A 29 39.85 -8.29 -2.70
CA VAL A 29 38.67 -7.46 -3.01
C VAL A 29 38.46 -7.34 -4.51
N LEU A 30 39.52 -7.18 -5.31
CA LEU A 30 39.44 -7.16 -6.79
C LEU A 30 38.93 -8.47 -7.35
N ILE A 31 39.42 -9.61 -6.85
CA ILE A 31 38.95 -10.94 -7.27
C ILE A 31 37.48 -11.11 -6.89
N ALA A 32 37.08 -10.74 -5.66
CA ALA A 32 35.69 -10.79 -5.22
C ALA A 32 34.76 -9.93 -6.07
N TRP A 33 35.21 -8.74 -6.46
CA TRP A 33 34.47 -7.84 -7.36
C TRP A 33 34.32 -8.42 -8.76
N LEU A 34 35.41 -9.00 -9.30
CA LEU A 34 35.40 -9.64 -10.61
C LEU A 34 34.43 -10.82 -10.65
N ILE A 35 34.48 -11.70 -9.65
CA ILE A 35 33.57 -12.84 -9.50
C ILE A 35 32.12 -12.36 -9.42
N ALA A 36 31.84 -11.40 -8.54
CA ALA A 36 30.49 -10.86 -8.35
C ALA A 36 29.93 -10.25 -9.63
N THR A 37 30.75 -9.50 -10.40
CA THR A 37 30.33 -8.90 -11.68
C THR A 37 30.11 -9.94 -12.76
N THR A 38 30.98 -10.96 -12.85
CA THR A 38 30.83 -12.04 -13.82
C THR A 38 29.63 -12.91 -13.54
N VAL A 39 29.41 -13.30 -12.26
CA VAL A 39 28.25 -14.08 -11.83
C VAL A 39 26.95 -13.32 -12.10
N ARG A 40 26.89 -12.02 -11.80
CA ARG A 40 25.72 -11.19 -12.12
C ARG A 40 25.44 -11.12 -13.62
N ARG A 41 26.48 -10.98 -14.46
CA ARG A 41 26.33 -10.87 -15.91
C ARG A 41 25.99 -12.21 -16.59
N VAL A 42 26.65 -13.29 -16.17
CA VAL A 42 26.51 -14.61 -16.80
C VAL A 42 25.31 -15.38 -16.26
N LEU A 43 25.12 -15.41 -14.94
CA LEU A 43 24.07 -16.19 -14.29
C LEU A 43 22.81 -15.35 -13.98
N GLY A 44 22.88 -14.00 -13.99
CA GLY A 44 21.77 -13.12 -13.68
C GLY A 44 21.34 -13.11 -12.21
N VAL A 45 22.15 -13.66 -11.29
CA VAL A 45 21.84 -13.79 -9.86
C VAL A 45 22.38 -12.58 -9.09
N PRO A 46 21.58 -11.89 -8.26
CA PRO A 46 22.07 -10.84 -7.40
C PRO A 46 22.93 -11.45 -6.28
N VAL A 47 24.22 -11.13 -6.25
CA VAL A 47 25.17 -11.68 -5.28
C VAL A 47 25.59 -10.62 -4.26
N GLY A 48 25.54 -10.96 -2.98
CA GLY A 48 26.02 -10.11 -1.89
C GLY A 48 27.53 -10.06 -1.82
N TRP A 49 28.12 -8.87 -1.60
CA TRP A 49 29.57 -8.64 -1.64
C TRP A 49 30.33 -9.47 -0.60
N PHE A 50 29.78 -9.70 0.60
CA PHE A 50 30.41 -10.49 1.68
C PHE A 50 30.64 -11.96 1.27
N ARG A 51 29.66 -12.54 0.56
CA ARG A 51 29.76 -13.93 0.05
C ARG A 51 30.76 -14.03 -1.07
N SER A 52 30.81 -13.03 -1.94
CA SER A 52 31.82 -12.95 -3.01
C SER A 52 33.22 -12.90 -2.41
N LEU A 53 33.41 -12.20 -1.29
CA LEU A 53 34.69 -12.14 -0.58
C LEU A 53 35.08 -13.50 -0.01
N LEU A 54 34.13 -14.23 0.61
CA LEU A 54 34.38 -15.56 1.18
C LEU A 54 34.72 -16.58 0.10
N VAL A 55 33.99 -16.57 -1.01
CA VAL A 55 34.28 -17.45 -2.15
C VAL A 55 35.63 -17.09 -2.81
N ALA A 56 35.93 -15.79 -2.95
CA ALA A 56 37.23 -15.34 -3.45
C ALA A 56 38.39 -15.82 -2.59
N LEU A 57 38.24 -15.81 -1.25
CA LEU A 57 39.24 -16.34 -0.33
C LEU A 57 39.48 -17.85 -0.54
N VAL A 58 38.41 -18.64 -0.67
CA VAL A 58 38.49 -20.08 -0.97
C VAL A 58 39.18 -20.33 -2.30
N MET A 59 38.85 -19.53 -3.33
CA MET A 59 39.47 -19.65 -4.65
C MET A 59 40.96 -19.31 -4.63
N VAL A 60 41.35 -18.25 -3.93
CA VAL A 60 42.77 -17.88 -3.77
C VAL A 60 43.55 -19.01 -3.08
N LEU A 61 43.02 -19.56 -2.01
CA LEU A 61 43.65 -20.71 -1.31
C LEU A 61 43.74 -21.95 -2.19
N SER A 62 42.69 -22.25 -2.96
CA SER A 62 42.69 -23.38 -3.91
C SER A 62 43.71 -23.17 -5.05
N THR A 63 43.87 -21.92 -5.54
CA THR A 63 44.83 -21.57 -6.56
C THR A 63 46.29 -21.81 -6.11
N GLN A 64 46.59 -21.47 -4.85
CA GLN A 64 47.92 -21.74 -4.29
C GLN A 64 48.23 -23.25 -4.27
N ILE A 65 47.28 -24.07 -3.81
CA ILE A 65 47.46 -25.55 -3.77
C ILE A 65 47.70 -26.11 -5.17
N VAL A 66 46.91 -25.64 -6.15
CA VAL A 66 47.06 -26.10 -7.57
C VAL A 66 48.37 -25.64 -8.16
N LEU A 67 48.79 -24.40 -7.92
CA LEU A 67 50.06 -23.87 -8.44
C LEU A 67 51.25 -24.63 -7.87
N ASP A 68 51.25 -24.89 -6.57
CA ASP A 68 52.31 -25.71 -5.96
C ASP A 68 52.34 -27.13 -6.52
N THR A 69 51.21 -27.77 -6.71
CA THR A 69 51.10 -29.12 -7.28
C THR A 69 51.63 -29.16 -8.71
N VAL A 70 51.24 -28.17 -9.55
CA VAL A 70 51.70 -28.07 -10.95
C VAL A 70 53.21 -27.76 -11.02
N LEU A 71 53.70 -26.83 -10.18
CA LEU A 71 55.14 -26.53 -10.08
C LEU A 71 55.95 -27.77 -9.70
N HIS A 72 55.51 -28.52 -8.70
CA HIS A 72 56.19 -29.79 -8.29
C HIS A 72 56.19 -30.84 -9.41
N GLN A 73 55.11 -30.93 -10.21
CA GLN A 73 55.06 -31.85 -11.36
C GLN A 73 55.94 -31.41 -12.54
N VAL A 74 56.06 -30.07 -12.79
CA VAL A 74 56.87 -29.54 -13.90
C VAL A 74 58.35 -29.49 -13.59
N THR A 75 58.73 -29.22 -12.32
CA THR A 75 60.16 -29.19 -11.92
C THR A 75 60.73 -30.57 -11.69
N GLY A 76 59.93 -31.61 -11.46
CA GLY A 76 60.36 -32.98 -11.21
C GLY A 76 61.38 -33.09 -10.05
N SER A 77 61.95 -34.26 -9.87
CA SER A 77 62.96 -34.49 -8.85
C SER A 77 64.34 -33.85 -9.15
N SER A 78 64.54 -33.29 -10.33
CA SER A 78 65.81 -32.67 -10.78
C SER A 78 65.83 -31.14 -10.66
N GLY A 79 64.74 -30.48 -10.33
CA GLY A 79 64.67 -29.02 -10.17
C GLY A 79 64.90 -28.18 -11.46
N ALA A 80 65.07 -28.80 -12.62
CA ALA A 80 65.34 -28.12 -13.88
C ALA A 80 64.06 -28.04 -14.76
N VAL A 81 63.65 -26.83 -15.07
CA VAL A 81 62.53 -26.56 -15.99
C VAL A 81 63.08 -26.68 -17.41
N THR A 82 62.54 -27.61 -18.21
CA THR A 82 62.87 -27.70 -19.65
C THR A 82 61.92 -26.81 -20.46
N ASP A 83 62.42 -26.11 -21.48
CA ASP A 83 61.62 -25.19 -22.33
C ASP A 83 60.38 -25.86 -22.96
N ALA A 84 60.45 -27.18 -23.20
CA ALA A 84 59.33 -27.98 -23.76
C ALA A 84 58.18 -28.20 -22.74
N SER A 85 58.41 -28.04 -21.40
CA SER A 85 57.41 -28.24 -20.37
C SER A 85 56.61 -26.99 -20.02
N ILE A 86 57.09 -25.79 -20.40
CA ILE A 86 56.48 -24.51 -20.09
C ILE A 86 55.07 -24.35 -20.72
N PRO A 87 54.87 -24.63 -22.04
CA PRO A 87 53.53 -24.49 -22.65
C PRO A 87 52.49 -25.44 -22.03
N ALA A 88 52.92 -26.68 -21.66
CA ALA A 88 52.06 -27.66 -21.02
C ALA A 88 51.58 -27.19 -19.62
N ALA A 89 52.53 -26.70 -18.84
CA ALA A 89 52.26 -26.17 -17.49
C ALA A 89 51.28 -24.98 -17.59
N LEU A 90 51.46 -24.09 -18.57
CA LEU A 90 50.61 -22.93 -18.77
C LEU A 90 49.15 -23.32 -19.11
N VAL A 91 48.96 -24.31 -19.99
CA VAL A 91 47.63 -24.83 -20.32
C VAL A 91 46.98 -25.53 -19.13
N LEU A 92 47.71 -26.34 -18.40
CA LEU A 92 47.20 -26.97 -17.17
C LEU A 92 46.78 -25.94 -16.12
N VAL A 93 47.55 -24.89 -15.90
CA VAL A 93 47.20 -23.78 -15.01
C VAL A 93 45.97 -23.08 -15.47
N VAL A 94 45.81 -22.78 -16.75
CA VAL A 94 44.62 -22.13 -17.31
C VAL A 94 43.36 -23.00 -17.11
N ILE A 95 43.46 -24.30 -17.43
CA ILE A 95 42.34 -25.23 -17.23
C ILE A 95 41.96 -25.31 -15.70
N ALA A 96 42.96 -25.43 -14.84
CA ALA A 96 42.73 -25.47 -13.41
C ALA A 96 42.08 -24.18 -12.88
N LEU A 97 42.54 -23.01 -13.32
CA LEU A 97 41.93 -21.72 -12.95
C LEU A 97 40.48 -21.60 -13.44
N LEU A 98 40.17 -22.07 -14.65
CA LEU A 98 38.80 -22.13 -15.16
C LEU A 98 37.92 -23.00 -14.28
N TRP A 99 38.37 -24.18 -13.86
CA TRP A 99 37.60 -25.06 -13.00
C TRP A 99 37.46 -24.55 -11.56
N ILE A 100 38.48 -23.91 -11.00
CA ILE A 100 38.40 -23.23 -9.70
C ILE A 100 37.34 -22.11 -9.76
N PHE A 101 37.36 -21.33 -10.85
CA PHE A 101 36.36 -20.29 -11.09
C PHE A 101 34.93 -20.87 -11.20
N GLY A 102 34.78 -21.97 -11.98
CA GLY A 102 33.49 -22.66 -12.13
C GLY A 102 32.97 -23.21 -10.80
N LEU A 103 33.84 -23.87 -10.03
CA LEU A 103 33.49 -24.39 -8.70
C LEU A 103 33.13 -23.25 -7.73
N GLY A 104 33.89 -22.16 -7.72
CA GLY A 104 33.60 -20.98 -6.93
C GLY A 104 32.24 -20.36 -7.26
N THR A 105 31.90 -20.28 -8.57
CA THR A 105 30.58 -19.79 -8.98
C THR A 105 29.46 -20.74 -8.58
N ALA A 106 29.66 -22.05 -8.62
CA ALA A 106 28.71 -23.05 -8.14
C ALA A 106 28.48 -22.94 -6.62
N VAL A 107 29.54 -22.84 -5.84
CA VAL A 107 29.46 -22.63 -4.39
C VAL A 107 28.70 -21.35 -4.06
N LEU A 108 28.97 -20.26 -4.78
CA LEU A 108 28.29 -18.99 -4.59
C LEU A 108 26.79 -19.12 -4.87
N MET A 109 26.42 -19.86 -5.91
CA MET A 109 25.03 -20.11 -6.28
C MET A 109 24.31 -20.95 -5.24
N VAL A 110 24.93 -22.01 -4.72
CA VAL A 110 24.39 -22.82 -3.62
C VAL A 110 24.22 -21.96 -2.36
N LEU A 111 25.20 -21.11 -2.08
CA LEU A 111 25.12 -20.20 -0.93
C LEU A 111 23.97 -19.19 -1.05
N GLU A 112 23.69 -18.71 -2.27
CA GLU A 112 22.54 -17.83 -2.54
C GLU A 112 21.22 -18.59 -2.45
N MET A 113 21.21 -19.87 -2.80
CA MET A 113 20.02 -20.73 -2.68
C MET A 113 19.64 -21.00 -1.22
N VAL A 114 20.66 -21.26 -0.36
CA VAL A 114 20.46 -21.58 1.05
C VAL A 114 20.20 -20.32 1.88
N LEU A 115 20.83 -19.21 1.54
CA LEU A 115 20.79 -17.92 2.24
C LEU A 115 20.60 -16.77 1.25
N PRO A 116 19.37 -16.43 0.81
CA PRO A 116 19.12 -15.38 -0.18
C PRO A 116 19.72 -14.01 0.18
N THR A 117 20.16 -13.26 -0.83
CA THR A 117 20.69 -11.89 -0.64
C THR A 117 19.60 -10.98 -0.08
N GLY A 118 19.84 -10.36 1.06
CA GLY A 118 18.87 -9.54 1.79
C GLY A 118 18.53 -10.06 3.19
N VAL A 119 18.89 -11.31 3.52
CA VAL A 119 18.72 -11.86 4.88
C VAL A 119 19.78 -11.29 5.84
N LEU A 120 20.98 -10.99 5.35
CA LEU A 120 22.05 -10.36 6.16
C LEU A 120 22.13 -8.87 5.85
N PRO A 121 21.96 -7.98 6.85
CA PRO A 121 22.07 -6.53 6.64
C PRO A 121 23.50 -6.14 6.26
N ASN A 122 23.65 -5.14 5.40
CA ASN A 122 24.94 -4.60 4.99
C ASN A 122 25.67 -3.99 6.20
N PRO A 123 26.83 -4.53 6.64
CA PRO A 123 27.47 -4.15 7.91
C PRO A 123 27.87 -2.67 7.96
N VAL A 124 28.16 -2.04 6.81
CA VAL A 124 28.54 -0.63 6.75
C VAL A 124 27.32 0.28 6.96
N LEU A 125 26.18 -0.05 6.34
CA LEU A 125 24.92 0.67 6.56
C LEU A 125 24.34 0.37 7.95
N TRP A 126 24.61 -0.80 8.50
CA TRP A 126 24.22 -1.19 9.87
C TRP A 126 24.96 -0.36 10.93
N LEU A 127 26.27 -0.14 10.78
CA LEU A 127 27.07 0.71 11.69
C LEU A 127 26.70 2.20 11.60
N ALA A 128 26.48 2.75 10.42
CA ALA A 128 26.11 4.14 10.22
C ALA A 128 24.68 4.46 10.72
N GLY A 129 23.81 3.44 10.73
CA GLY A 129 22.41 3.53 11.18
C GLY A 129 22.17 3.28 12.66
N LEU A 130 23.17 2.82 13.44
CA LEU A 130 22.98 2.26 14.79
C LEU A 130 22.23 3.19 15.76
N ARG A 131 22.54 4.49 15.78
CA ARG A 131 21.88 5.44 16.70
C ARG A 131 20.41 5.70 16.37
N LYS A 132 20.07 5.92 15.10
CA LYS A 132 18.67 6.13 14.65
C LYS A 132 17.87 4.81 14.62
N THR A 133 18.53 3.70 14.32
CA THR A 133 17.93 2.36 14.27
C THR A 133 17.63 1.81 15.68
N TRP A 134 18.41 2.20 16.70
CA TRP A 134 18.21 1.72 18.08
C TRP A 134 16.92 2.25 18.71
N ALA A 135 16.61 3.54 18.55
CA ALA A 135 15.37 4.14 19.06
C ALA A 135 14.14 3.58 18.33
N ARG A 136 14.22 3.43 16.99
CA ARG A 136 13.18 2.80 16.15
C ARG A 136 12.97 1.33 16.48
N ASN A 137 14.04 0.56 16.68
CA ASN A 137 13.94 -0.85 17.03
C ASN A 137 13.45 -1.07 18.48
N ARG A 138 13.66 -0.11 19.39
CA ARG A 138 13.09 -0.16 20.74
C ARG A 138 11.57 -0.04 20.68
N ARG A 139 11.03 0.96 19.95
CA ARG A 139 9.58 1.15 19.80
C ARG A 139 8.92 -0.01 19.06
N TYR A 140 9.53 -0.48 17.95
CA TYR A 140 9.06 -1.65 17.22
C TYR A 140 8.98 -2.90 18.12
N ARG A 141 10.05 -3.19 18.89
CA ARG A 141 10.04 -4.32 19.85
C ARG A 141 8.98 -4.15 20.93
N GLN A 142 8.78 -2.93 21.42
CA GLN A 142 7.74 -2.63 22.40
C GLN A 142 6.34 -2.93 21.84
N VAL A 143 6.02 -2.45 20.63
CA VAL A 143 4.75 -2.73 19.96
C VAL A 143 4.57 -4.24 19.73
N VAL A 144 5.57 -4.91 19.14
CA VAL A 144 5.51 -6.37 18.92
C VAL A 144 5.35 -7.13 20.23
N ALA A 145 6.07 -6.74 21.29
CA ALA A 145 5.94 -7.34 22.62
C ALA A 145 4.53 -7.15 23.20
N THR A 146 3.90 -6.00 22.98
CA THR A 146 2.50 -5.75 23.38
C THR A 146 1.55 -6.72 22.66
N PHE A 147 1.68 -6.88 21.34
CA PHE A 147 0.87 -7.83 20.58
C PHE A 147 1.09 -9.28 21.00
N VAL A 148 2.34 -9.67 21.29
CA VAL A 148 2.66 -11.01 21.81
C VAL A 148 2.10 -11.21 23.21
N ARG A 149 2.20 -10.21 24.09
CA ARG A 149 1.65 -10.26 25.48
C ARG A 149 0.14 -10.48 25.46
N HIS A 150 -0.59 -9.91 24.52
CA HIS A 150 -2.02 -10.14 24.34
C HIS A 150 -2.36 -11.44 23.59
N GLY A 151 -1.38 -12.35 23.38
CA GLY A 151 -1.59 -13.67 22.80
C GLY A 151 -1.75 -13.72 21.28
N LEU A 152 -1.52 -12.61 20.57
CA LEU A 152 -1.68 -12.55 19.12
C LEU A 152 -0.54 -13.25 18.36
N GLY A 153 0.64 -13.43 18.98
CA GLY A 153 1.80 -14.08 18.37
C GLY A 153 1.62 -15.57 18.06
N ALA A 154 0.89 -16.30 18.88
CA ALA A 154 0.61 -17.73 18.68
C ALA A 154 -0.53 -17.96 17.66
N ASN A 155 -1.52 -17.08 17.64
CA ASN A 155 -2.68 -17.17 16.75
C ASN A 155 -2.35 -16.83 15.29
N LEU A 156 -1.34 -16.00 15.03
CA LEU A 156 -0.90 -15.65 13.66
C LEU A 156 -0.37 -16.85 12.85
N ARG A 157 0.16 -17.89 13.53
CA ARG A 157 0.62 -19.12 12.88
C ARG A 157 -0.48 -20.17 12.70
N GLY A 158 -1.60 -20.05 13.41
CA GLY A 158 -2.67 -21.07 13.48
C GLY A 158 -3.95 -20.75 12.72
N VAL A 159 -4.16 -19.52 12.22
CA VAL A 159 -5.39 -19.07 11.54
C VAL A 159 -5.67 -19.87 10.24
N SER A 160 -4.65 -20.50 9.66
CA SER A 160 -4.81 -21.30 8.42
C SER A 160 -5.47 -22.67 8.60
N ARG A 161 -5.75 -23.15 9.81
CA ARG A 161 -6.22 -24.53 10.06
C ARG A 161 -7.48 -24.66 10.91
N ARG A 162 -8.09 -23.60 11.40
CA ARG A 162 -9.34 -23.71 12.17
C ARG A 162 -10.55 -23.50 11.27
N ARG A 163 -11.43 -24.51 11.23
CA ARG A 163 -12.73 -24.50 10.58
C ARG A 163 -13.63 -23.40 11.16
N ASP A 164 -14.57 -22.92 10.34
CA ASP A 164 -15.52 -21.81 10.56
C ASP A 164 -16.43 -21.90 11.82
N ASP A 165 -16.34 -22.92 12.64
CA ASP A 165 -17.33 -23.21 13.71
C ASP A 165 -17.02 -22.62 15.10
N ASP A 166 -15.93 -21.84 15.29
CA ASP A 166 -15.51 -21.37 16.61
C ASP A 166 -15.73 -19.86 16.80
N ALA A 167 -16.99 -19.41 16.82
CA ALA A 167 -17.37 -18.01 17.05
C ALA A 167 -16.81 -17.45 18.38
N GLY A 168 -16.58 -18.30 19.39
CA GLY A 168 -15.97 -17.95 20.67
C GLY A 168 -14.48 -17.58 20.54
N ALA A 169 -13.72 -18.32 19.72
CA ALA A 169 -12.28 -18.06 19.48
C ALA A 169 -12.06 -16.74 18.74
N TRP A 170 -12.90 -16.41 17.78
CA TRP A 170 -12.88 -15.13 17.08
C TRP A 170 -13.15 -13.94 18.01
N SER A 171 -14.11 -14.07 18.92
CA SER A 171 -14.42 -13.02 19.90
C SER A 171 -13.26 -12.78 20.87
N ALA A 172 -12.59 -13.84 21.34
CA ALA A 172 -11.43 -13.72 22.22
C ALA A 172 -10.25 -13.03 21.50
N THR A 173 -9.99 -13.42 20.23
CA THR A 173 -8.93 -12.81 19.40
C THR A 173 -9.22 -11.35 19.11
N ALA A 174 -10.48 -10.99 18.83
CA ALA A 174 -10.90 -9.60 18.59
C ALA A 174 -10.69 -8.72 19.84
N LYS A 175 -11.03 -9.24 21.04
CA LYS A 175 -10.75 -8.55 22.31
C LYS A 175 -9.26 -8.37 22.57
N ALA A 176 -8.46 -9.40 22.28
CA ALA A 176 -7.01 -9.32 22.42
C ALA A 176 -6.40 -8.28 21.47
N LEU A 177 -6.88 -8.21 20.23
CA LEU A 177 -6.46 -7.21 19.24
C LEU A 177 -6.82 -5.80 19.70
N ARG A 178 -8.06 -5.57 20.15
CA ARG A 178 -8.47 -4.26 20.68
C ARG A 178 -7.54 -3.79 21.80
N ARG A 179 -7.30 -4.63 22.81
CA ARG A 179 -6.39 -4.30 23.93
C ARG A 179 -4.96 -4.04 23.48
N ALA A 180 -4.46 -4.83 22.55
CA ALA A 180 -3.11 -4.64 22.02
C ALA A 180 -2.98 -3.29 21.27
N LEU A 181 -4.02 -2.88 20.55
CA LEU A 181 -4.06 -1.58 19.86
C LEU A 181 -4.15 -0.42 20.86
N GLU A 182 -4.99 -0.54 21.91
CA GLU A 182 -5.11 0.44 23.02
C GLU A 182 -3.75 0.65 23.71
N ASP A 183 -3.08 -0.44 24.09
CA ASP A 183 -1.79 -0.39 24.79
C ASP A 183 -0.64 0.06 23.87
N SER A 184 -0.82 0.00 22.54
CA SER A 184 0.21 0.39 21.58
C SER A 184 0.23 1.88 21.26
N GLY A 185 -0.78 2.66 21.71
CA GLY A 185 -0.82 4.10 21.58
C GLY A 185 -1.72 4.60 20.45
N ILE A 186 -1.74 5.92 20.29
CA ILE A 186 -2.73 6.68 19.50
C ILE A 186 -2.82 6.22 18.04
N THR A 187 -1.68 6.01 17.38
CA THR A 187 -1.62 5.56 15.98
C THR A 187 -2.32 4.21 15.78
N PHE A 188 -2.15 3.31 16.73
CA PHE A 188 -2.74 1.97 16.68
C PHE A 188 -4.22 1.97 17.06
N VAL A 189 -4.64 2.86 17.96
CA VAL A 189 -6.06 3.10 18.25
C VAL A 189 -6.78 3.59 16.99
N LYS A 190 -6.23 4.58 16.29
CA LYS A 190 -6.76 5.07 15.02
C LYS A 190 -6.75 4.01 13.92
N LEU A 191 -5.71 3.16 13.87
CA LEU A 191 -5.70 2.00 12.97
C LEU A 191 -6.88 1.07 13.25
N GLY A 192 -7.13 0.75 14.50
CA GLY A 192 -8.26 -0.08 14.91
C GLY A 192 -9.63 0.54 14.60
N GLN A 193 -9.77 1.85 14.80
CA GLN A 193 -10.98 2.61 14.43
C GLN A 193 -11.22 2.58 12.92
N ASN A 194 -10.18 2.83 12.12
CA ASN A 194 -10.26 2.73 10.66
C ASN A 194 -10.65 1.33 10.19
N LEU A 195 -10.06 0.29 10.81
CA LEU A 195 -10.39 -1.10 10.54
C LEU A 195 -11.83 -1.46 10.97
N SER A 196 -12.36 -0.88 12.05
CA SER A 196 -13.75 -1.11 12.50
C SER A 196 -14.78 -0.58 11.49
N ALA A 197 -14.45 0.46 10.74
CA ALA A 197 -15.29 1.00 9.67
C ALA A 197 -15.28 0.13 8.40
N ARG A 198 -14.37 -0.85 8.30
CA ARG A 198 -14.17 -1.74 7.15
C ARG A 198 -14.78 -3.12 7.42
N SER A 199 -16.12 -3.17 7.53
CA SER A 199 -16.88 -4.42 7.69
C SER A 199 -16.76 -5.36 6.48
N ASP A 200 -16.25 -4.87 5.35
CA ASP A 200 -15.89 -5.61 4.15
C ASP A 200 -14.64 -6.48 4.32
N LEU A 201 -13.72 -6.09 5.20
CA LEU A 201 -12.43 -6.76 5.39
C LEU A 201 -12.39 -7.65 6.63
N LEU A 202 -13.18 -7.35 7.66
CA LEU A 202 -13.09 -8.01 8.95
C LEU A 202 -14.38 -8.75 9.33
N PRO A 203 -14.26 -9.94 9.94
CA PRO A 203 -15.40 -10.63 10.54
C PRO A 203 -16.11 -9.77 11.59
N GLN A 204 -17.43 -9.92 11.72
CA GLN A 204 -18.29 -9.14 12.63
C GLN A 204 -17.81 -9.05 14.09
N PRO A 205 -17.20 -10.10 14.71
CA PRO A 205 -16.64 -9.95 16.06
C PRO A 205 -15.54 -8.92 16.19
N PHE A 206 -14.68 -8.78 15.13
CA PHE A 206 -13.62 -7.76 15.11
C PHE A 206 -14.20 -6.36 14.95
N VAL A 207 -15.12 -6.17 14.00
CA VAL A 207 -15.81 -4.89 13.80
C VAL A 207 -16.43 -4.41 15.12
N ARG A 208 -17.15 -5.29 15.81
CA ARG A 208 -17.85 -5.02 17.07
C ARG A 208 -16.91 -4.66 18.22
N GLU A 209 -15.76 -5.33 18.33
CA GLU A 209 -14.79 -5.03 19.38
C GLU A 209 -13.97 -3.78 19.05
N LEU A 210 -13.55 -3.60 17.80
CA LEU A 210 -12.76 -2.45 17.38
C LEU A 210 -13.57 -1.15 17.38
N SER A 211 -14.88 -1.20 17.16
CA SER A 211 -15.77 -0.02 17.28
C SER A 211 -15.89 0.52 18.71
N ARG A 212 -15.42 -0.24 19.70
CA ARG A 212 -15.33 0.22 21.10
C ARG A 212 -14.06 1.00 21.40
N LEU A 213 -13.12 1.09 20.45
CA LEU A 213 -11.92 1.91 20.59
C LEU A 213 -12.33 3.39 20.68
N GLN A 214 -12.18 3.98 21.86
CA GLN A 214 -12.50 5.37 22.09
C GLN A 214 -11.24 6.23 21.89
N SER A 215 -11.44 7.43 21.39
CA SER A 215 -10.37 8.42 21.26
C SER A 215 -10.31 9.38 22.45
N ASP A 216 -11.00 9.08 23.55
CA ASP A 216 -10.97 9.92 24.73
C ASP A 216 -9.56 9.87 25.35
N VAL A 217 -8.77 10.84 25.00
CA VAL A 217 -7.42 11.05 25.53
C VAL A 217 -7.50 12.22 26.52
N ALA A 218 -6.87 12.06 27.68
CA ALA A 218 -6.78 13.15 28.66
C ALA A 218 -6.20 14.42 28.00
N ALA A 219 -6.75 15.57 28.37
CA ALA A 219 -6.27 16.85 27.88
C ALA A 219 -4.81 17.06 28.32
N GLU A 220 -3.97 17.60 27.41
CA GLU A 220 -2.65 18.10 27.77
C GLU A 220 -2.79 19.38 28.60
N PRO A 221 -1.90 19.60 29.55
CA PRO A 221 -1.93 20.84 30.33
C PRO A 221 -1.62 22.05 29.43
N TRP A 222 -2.22 23.19 29.77
CA TRP A 222 -2.09 24.44 29.01
C TRP A 222 -0.63 24.87 28.82
N GLU A 223 0.22 24.61 29.81
CA GLU A 223 1.65 24.88 29.77
C GLU A 223 2.38 24.18 28.61
N SER A 224 1.84 23.06 28.14
CA SER A 224 2.34 22.33 26.97
C SER A 224 1.77 22.85 25.65
N ILE A 225 0.50 23.27 25.65
CA ILE A 225 -0.22 23.73 24.46
C ILE A 225 0.16 25.17 24.09
N ARG A 226 0.32 26.07 25.05
CA ARG A 226 0.68 27.47 24.79
C ARG A 226 1.95 27.63 23.95
N PRO A 227 3.07 26.93 24.22
CA PRO A 227 4.23 26.98 23.35
C PRO A 227 3.99 26.46 21.93
N ALA A 228 3.18 25.40 21.76
CA ALA A 228 2.82 24.87 20.45
C ALA A 228 1.95 25.84 19.65
N LEU A 229 1.03 26.54 20.33
CA LEU A 229 0.20 27.59 19.76
C LEU A 229 1.07 28.78 19.33
N ALA A 230 1.97 29.27 20.21
CA ALA A 230 2.90 30.34 19.90
C ALA A 230 3.84 30.01 18.71
N ALA A 231 4.38 28.78 18.69
CA ALA A 231 5.20 28.31 17.58
C ALA A 231 4.44 28.25 16.24
N SER A 232 3.15 27.90 16.27
CA SER A 232 2.30 27.85 15.08
C SER A 232 1.91 29.24 14.56
N LEU A 233 1.74 30.23 15.47
CA LEU A 233 1.43 31.63 15.16
C LEU A 233 2.68 32.44 14.81
N GLY A 234 3.88 32.01 15.22
CA GLY A 234 5.13 32.76 15.09
C GLY A 234 5.24 33.93 16.05
N ARG A 235 4.33 34.11 17.02
CA ARG A 235 4.24 35.20 18.00
C ARG A 235 3.45 34.75 19.23
N ASP A 236 3.44 35.59 20.29
CA ASP A 236 2.66 35.26 21.50
C ASP A 236 1.15 35.22 21.17
N PRO A 237 0.41 34.22 21.65
CA PRO A 237 -1.03 34.11 21.41
C PRO A 237 -1.84 35.34 21.84
N LEU A 238 -1.43 36.03 22.90
CA LEU A 238 -2.12 37.24 23.39
C LEU A 238 -1.84 38.48 22.52
N GLU A 239 -0.90 38.42 21.59
CA GLU A 239 -0.73 39.47 20.56
C GLU A 239 -1.82 39.35 19.49
N VAL A 240 -2.34 38.16 19.24
CA VAL A 240 -3.38 37.85 18.24
C VAL A 240 -4.76 37.88 18.87
N PHE A 241 -4.92 37.15 19.96
CA PHE A 241 -6.20 36.98 20.65
C PHE A 241 -6.31 37.93 21.84
N ALA A 242 -7.53 38.39 22.11
CA ALA A 242 -7.84 39.15 23.31
C ALA A 242 -7.83 38.25 24.56
N SER A 243 -8.31 36.99 24.36
CA SER A 243 -8.27 35.95 25.39
C SER A 243 -8.25 34.57 24.76
N VAL A 244 -7.66 33.61 25.45
CA VAL A 244 -7.72 32.16 25.10
C VAL A 244 -8.11 31.40 26.37
N ASP A 245 -9.12 30.54 26.28
CA ASP A 245 -9.53 29.71 27.40
C ASP A 245 -8.50 28.57 27.58
N GLU A 246 -7.93 28.46 28.77
CA GLU A 246 -6.92 27.45 29.10
C GLU A 246 -7.51 26.05 29.17
N THR A 247 -8.79 25.94 29.53
CA THR A 247 -9.53 24.68 29.56
C THR A 247 -10.01 24.35 28.13
N PRO A 248 -9.64 23.19 27.57
CA PRO A 248 -10.07 22.85 26.23
C PRO A 248 -11.56 22.53 26.15
N LEU A 249 -12.21 22.92 25.07
CA LEU A 249 -13.58 22.51 24.70
C LEU A 249 -13.65 21.00 24.39
N ALA A 250 -12.59 20.47 23.78
CA ALA A 250 -12.47 19.06 23.42
C ALA A 250 -11.00 18.66 23.34
N ALA A 251 -10.72 17.40 23.67
CA ALA A 251 -9.41 16.80 23.52
C ALA A 251 -9.55 15.55 22.63
N ALA A 252 -8.82 15.54 21.53
CA ALA A 252 -8.74 14.41 20.62
C ALA A 252 -7.35 13.75 20.71
N SER A 253 -7.16 12.65 20.00
CA SER A 253 -5.91 11.90 20.01
C SER A 253 -4.69 12.72 19.57
N VAL A 254 -4.82 13.59 18.57
CA VAL A 254 -3.73 14.39 17.99
C VAL A 254 -3.91 15.90 18.16
N ALA A 255 -5.03 16.35 18.74
CA ALA A 255 -5.41 17.75 18.83
C ALA A 255 -6.11 18.10 20.14
N GLN A 256 -6.11 19.38 20.48
CA GLN A 256 -7.03 19.99 21.45
C GLN A 256 -7.70 21.20 20.81
N VAL A 257 -8.94 21.44 21.19
CA VAL A 257 -9.71 22.59 20.74
C VAL A 257 -9.93 23.53 21.92
N HIS A 258 -9.51 24.76 21.78
CA HIS A 258 -9.68 25.83 22.78
C HIS A 258 -10.57 26.94 22.23
N ARG A 259 -11.38 27.55 23.07
CA ARG A 259 -12.11 28.76 22.74
C ARG A 259 -11.20 29.96 22.89
N ALA A 260 -11.31 30.89 21.96
CA ALA A 260 -10.58 32.15 22.04
C ALA A 260 -11.46 33.31 21.53
N ARG A 261 -11.03 34.52 21.79
CA ARG A 261 -11.66 35.72 21.26
C ARG A 261 -10.64 36.56 20.52
N LEU A 262 -10.95 36.93 19.28
CA LEU A 262 -10.14 37.87 18.52
C LEU A 262 -10.21 39.27 19.13
N LYS A 263 -9.31 40.18 18.73
CA LYS A 263 -9.26 41.56 19.25
C LYS A 263 -10.47 42.41 18.86
N ASP A 264 -11.18 42.02 17.78
CA ASP A 264 -12.42 42.64 17.36
C ASP A 264 -13.66 42.12 18.16
N GLY A 265 -13.45 41.17 19.07
CA GLY A 265 -14.50 40.56 19.87
C GLY A 265 -15.09 39.27 19.29
N THR A 266 -14.72 38.85 18.10
CA THR A 266 -15.21 37.62 17.44
C THR A 266 -14.77 36.39 18.20
N GLU A 267 -15.69 35.46 18.47
CA GLU A 267 -15.37 34.19 19.14
C GLU A 267 -14.92 33.14 18.10
N VAL A 268 -13.78 32.52 18.39
CA VAL A 268 -13.15 31.53 17.53
C VAL A 268 -12.81 30.24 18.30
N ALA A 269 -12.72 29.15 17.58
CA ALA A 269 -12.19 27.87 18.06
C ALA A 269 -10.78 27.66 17.48
N LEU A 270 -9.85 27.31 18.36
CA LEU A 270 -8.45 27.02 18.04
C LEU A 270 -8.24 25.51 18.13
N LYS A 271 -8.11 24.83 16.98
CA LYS A 271 -7.72 23.41 16.92
C LYS A 271 -6.20 23.35 16.84
N VAL A 272 -5.55 23.01 17.96
CA VAL A 272 -4.09 22.99 18.11
C VAL A 272 -3.60 21.57 18.13
N GLN A 273 -2.55 21.28 17.37
CA GLN A 273 -1.88 19.96 17.40
C GLN A 273 -1.18 19.75 18.75
N ARG A 274 -1.31 18.54 19.30
CA ARG A 274 -0.58 18.17 20.52
C ARG A 274 0.92 18.14 20.26
N PRO A 275 1.74 18.64 21.22
CA PRO A 275 3.19 18.55 21.14
C PRO A 275 3.66 17.11 20.92
N GLY A 276 4.52 16.86 19.93
CA GLY A 276 5.10 15.55 19.64
C GLY A 276 4.19 14.57 18.89
N ALA A 277 2.90 14.88 18.67
CA ALA A 277 1.95 13.98 17.99
C ALA A 277 2.41 13.61 16.57
N VAL A 278 2.93 14.57 15.80
CA VAL A 278 3.45 14.31 14.44
C VAL A 278 4.60 13.33 14.47
N ASP A 279 5.58 13.53 15.37
CA ASP A 279 6.76 12.68 15.47
C ASP A 279 6.40 11.26 15.94
N GLU A 280 5.40 11.13 16.80
CA GLU A 280 4.89 9.84 17.27
C GLU A 280 4.20 9.11 16.12
N VAL A 281 3.27 9.77 15.44
CA VAL A 281 2.52 9.19 14.31
C VAL A 281 3.45 8.79 13.17
N MET A 282 4.42 9.62 12.82
CA MET A 282 5.38 9.30 11.75
C MET A 282 6.24 8.09 12.10
N ARG A 283 6.70 7.96 13.36
CA ARG A 283 7.45 6.78 13.83
C ARG A 283 6.61 5.52 13.82
N ASP A 284 5.38 5.61 14.32
CA ASP A 284 4.48 4.47 14.42
C ASP A 284 3.94 4.06 13.04
N SER A 285 3.75 4.99 12.10
CA SER A 285 3.40 4.71 10.70
C SER A 285 4.42 3.80 10.01
N ASP A 286 5.72 4.05 10.21
CA ASP A 286 6.79 3.16 9.73
C ASP A 286 6.65 1.73 10.31
N ILE A 287 6.24 1.63 11.58
CA ILE A 287 6.03 0.33 12.25
C ILE A 287 4.83 -0.39 11.65
N VAL A 288 3.71 0.31 11.44
CA VAL A 288 2.51 -0.25 10.79
C VAL A 288 2.85 -0.81 9.41
N VAL A 289 3.54 -0.04 8.55
CA VAL A 289 3.93 -0.50 7.21
C VAL A 289 4.85 -1.73 7.27
N ARG A 290 5.77 -1.80 8.24
CA ARG A 290 6.65 -2.97 8.42
C ARG A 290 5.87 -4.21 8.85
N ILE A 291 4.93 -4.06 9.79
CA ILE A 291 4.07 -5.16 10.24
C ILE A 291 3.20 -5.64 9.07
N CYS A 292 2.58 -4.73 8.31
CA CYS A 292 1.78 -5.08 7.14
C CYS A 292 2.59 -5.80 6.07
N ARG A 293 3.83 -5.36 5.80
CA ARG A 293 4.74 -6.04 4.86
C ARG A 293 5.10 -7.43 5.34
N TRP A 294 5.38 -7.61 6.62
CA TRP A 294 5.66 -8.92 7.20
C TRP A 294 4.44 -9.85 7.08
N LEU A 295 3.24 -9.37 7.41
CA LEU A 295 1.99 -10.13 7.29
C LEU A 295 1.72 -10.53 5.84
N GLN A 296 1.89 -9.64 4.87
CA GLN A 296 1.72 -9.93 3.45
C GLN A 296 2.68 -11.00 2.95
N ASN A 297 3.95 -10.95 3.38
CA ASN A 297 4.96 -11.90 2.93
C ASN A 297 4.82 -13.28 3.61
N ASN A 298 4.30 -13.35 4.84
CA ASN A 298 4.33 -14.55 5.68
C ASN A 298 2.96 -15.21 5.91
N THR A 299 1.86 -14.60 5.45
CA THR A 299 0.50 -15.16 5.65
C THR A 299 -0.28 -15.21 4.33
N THR A 300 -1.12 -16.23 4.15
CA THR A 300 -1.98 -16.36 2.97
C THR A 300 -3.04 -15.24 2.93
N TRP A 301 -3.69 -14.97 4.07
CA TRP A 301 -4.70 -13.93 4.18
C TRP A 301 -4.10 -12.52 3.98
N GLY A 302 -2.87 -12.29 4.43
CA GLY A 302 -2.18 -11.01 4.21
C GLY A 302 -1.96 -10.72 2.73
N ARG A 303 -1.67 -11.74 1.93
CA ARG A 303 -1.57 -11.63 0.46
C ARG A 303 -2.94 -11.40 -0.19
N SER A 304 -3.94 -12.20 0.20
CA SER A 304 -5.29 -12.09 -0.36
C SER A 304 -5.94 -10.72 -0.11
N LEU A 305 -5.70 -10.13 1.07
CA LEU A 305 -6.23 -8.82 1.44
C LEU A 305 -5.33 -7.64 1.03
N GLN A 306 -4.19 -7.88 0.39
CA GLN A 306 -3.21 -6.84 0.04
C GLN A 306 -2.90 -5.90 1.22
N ILE A 307 -2.63 -6.49 2.40
CA ILE A 307 -2.60 -5.76 3.67
C ILE A 307 -1.53 -4.66 3.73
N LEU A 308 -0.49 -4.75 2.90
CA LEU A 308 0.52 -3.69 2.77
C LEU A 308 -0.07 -2.42 2.16
N ASP A 309 -0.92 -2.55 1.15
CA ASP A 309 -1.54 -1.40 0.48
C ASP A 309 -2.61 -0.76 1.39
N LEU A 310 -3.31 -1.57 2.18
CA LEU A 310 -4.18 -1.08 3.26
C LEU A 310 -3.39 -0.31 4.31
N GLY A 311 -2.25 -0.83 4.76
CA GLY A 311 -1.37 -0.16 5.72
C GLY A 311 -0.79 1.15 5.17
N ARG A 312 -0.37 1.18 3.91
CA ARG A 312 0.10 2.41 3.23
C ARG A 312 -1.03 3.44 3.07
N GLY A 313 -2.23 2.98 2.70
CA GLY A 313 -3.41 3.82 2.61
C GLY A 313 -3.76 4.47 3.94
N PHE A 314 -3.76 3.68 5.02
CA PHE A 314 -3.97 4.18 6.37
C PHE A 314 -2.93 5.23 6.80
N THR A 315 -1.64 4.95 6.62
CA THR A 315 -0.58 5.90 7.03
C THR A 315 -0.62 7.20 6.24
N ARG A 316 -1.04 7.15 4.95
CA ARG A 316 -1.27 8.35 4.15
C ARG A 316 -2.46 9.15 4.68
N SER A 317 -3.58 8.50 4.93
CA SER A 317 -4.77 9.16 5.50
C SER A 317 -4.48 9.80 6.86
N LEU A 318 -3.69 9.11 7.70
CA LEU A 318 -3.29 9.65 9.00
C LEU A 318 -2.33 10.85 8.87
N ALA A 319 -1.45 10.86 7.88
CA ALA A 319 -0.58 12.00 7.59
C ALA A 319 -1.39 13.21 7.07
N GLU A 320 -2.43 12.97 6.26
CA GLU A 320 -3.37 14.01 5.81
C GLU A 320 -4.16 14.60 6.98
N GLU A 321 -4.58 13.79 7.95
CA GLU A 321 -5.27 14.23 9.17
C GLU A 321 -4.40 15.11 10.07
N LEU A 322 -3.08 15.01 9.96
CA LEU A 322 -2.13 15.86 10.68
C LEU A 322 -1.88 17.21 9.99
N ASP A 323 -2.37 17.44 8.79
CA ASP A 323 -2.20 18.69 8.06
C ASP A 323 -3.49 19.52 8.08
N TYR A 324 -3.59 20.46 9.00
CA TYR A 324 -4.77 21.32 9.12
C TYR A 324 -4.96 22.30 7.95
N ALA A 325 -3.97 22.47 7.08
CA ALA A 325 -4.17 23.22 5.85
C ALA A 325 -5.13 22.49 4.89
N VAL A 326 -5.10 21.13 4.92
CA VAL A 326 -6.05 20.29 4.16
C VAL A 326 -7.45 20.44 4.74
N GLU A 327 -7.60 20.38 6.07
CA GLU A 327 -8.90 20.58 6.75
C GLU A 327 -9.48 21.97 6.49
N ALA A 328 -8.64 23.00 6.55
CA ALA A 328 -9.01 24.38 6.22
C ALA A 328 -9.48 24.55 4.76
N ALA A 329 -8.83 23.88 3.82
CA ALA A 329 -9.25 23.88 2.41
C ALA A 329 -10.60 23.15 2.26
N ASN A 330 -10.76 22.00 2.88
CA ASN A 330 -12.01 21.25 2.88
C ASN A 330 -13.17 22.04 3.48
N MET A 331 -12.94 22.78 4.57
CA MET A 331 -13.96 23.64 5.18
C MET A 331 -14.43 24.73 4.22
N ARG A 332 -13.53 25.37 3.50
CA ARG A 332 -13.88 26.39 2.50
C ARG A 332 -14.69 25.83 1.34
N ASP A 333 -14.26 24.66 0.83
CA ASP A 333 -14.98 23.97 -0.25
C ASP A 333 -16.40 23.57 0.19
N MET A 334 -16.52 23.02 1.41
CA MET A 334 -17.81 22.64 2.01
C MET A 334 -18.68 23.87 2.32
N GLY A 335 -18.11 24.96 2.82
CA GLY A 335 -18.82 26.20 3.06
C GLY A 335 -19.42 26.79 1.76
N ALA A 336 -18.69 26.68 0.65
CA ALA A 336 -19.19 27.07 -0.68
C ALA A 336 -20.34 26.14 -1.13
N ALA A 337 -20.20 24.81 -0.96
CA ALA A 337 -21.19 23.83 -1.37
C ALA A 337 -22.52 23.96 -0.58
N VAL A 338 -22.47 24.28 0.72
CA VAL A 338 -23.69 24.47 1.55
C VAL A 338 -24.23 25.90 1.54
N SER A 339 -23.62 26.81 0.77
CA SER A 339 -24.08 28.20 0.66
C SER A 339 -25.54 28.27 0.22
N GLY A 340 -26.35 29.06 0.95
CA GLY A 340 -27.80 29.17 0.70
C GLY A 340 -28.64 28.00 1.28
N GLN A 341 -28.03 27.05 2.01
CA GLN A 341 -28.74 26.01 2.73
C GLN A 341 -28.84 26.37 4.23
N ASN A 342 -29.78 25.71 4.94
CA ASN A 342 -29.96 25.92 6.39
C ASN A 342 -28.95 25.11 7.24
N LEU A 343 -27.74 24.94 6.74
CA LEU A 343 -26.67 24.21 7.43
C LEU A 343 -25.48 25.16 7.60
N THR A 344 -24.90 25.18 8.78
CA THR A 344 -23.80 26.09 9.12
C THR A 344 -22.46 25.34 9.03
N VAL A 345 -21.53 25.88 8.26
CA VAL A 345 -20.10 25.46 8.26
C VAL A 345 -19.29 26.62 8.84
N PRO A 346 -18.39 26.39 9.83
CA PRO A 346 -17.57 27.47 10.39
C PRO A 346 -16.65 28.07 9.32
N SER A 347 -16.48 29.37 9.35
CA SER A 347 -15.51 30.06 8.49
C SER A 347 -14.09 29.86 9.04
N VAL A 348 -13.11 29.72 8.16
CA VAL A 348 -11.70 29.60 8.52
C VAL A 348 -11.04 30.97 8.46
N TYR A 349 -10.13 31.25 9.39
CA TYR A 349 -9.26 32.41 9.41
C TYR A 349 -7.86 32.03 8.91
N PRO A 350 -7.60 32.16 7.57
CA PRO A 350 -6.35 31.68 6.98
C PRO A 350 -5.11 32.39 7.52
N GLU A 351 -5.24 33.66 7.90
CA GLU A 351 -4.15 34.51 8.42
C GLU A 351 -3.62 34.03 9.77
N TYR A 352 -4.42 33.27 10.52
CA TYR A 352 -4.06 32.70 11.83
C TYR A 352 -3.90 31.18 11.77
N SER A 353 -4.18 30.56 10.64
CA SER A 353 -4.14 29.10 10.46
C SER A 353 -2.83 28.65 9.82
N SER A 354 -2.41 27.43 10.14
CA SER A 354 -1.19 26.80 9.61
C SER A 354 -1.39 25.28 9.49
N THR A 355 -0.36 24.53 9.11
CA THR A 355 -0.41 23.05 9.09
C THR A 355 -0.64 22.43 10.47
N ARG A 356 -0.42 23.18 11.57
CA ARG A 356 -0.52 22.69 12.96
C ARG A 356 -1.54 23.43 13.81
N LEU A 357 -2.16 24.47 13.27
CA LEU A 357 -3.16 25.29 13.95
C LEU A 357 -4.28 25.61 12.96
N LEU A 358 -5.51 25.31 13.32
CA LEU A 358 -6.70 25.72 12.58
C LEU A 358 -7.50 26.70 13.46
N VAL A 359 -7.72 27.90 12.95
CA VAL A 359 -8.56 28.92 13.56
C VAL A 359 -9.84 29.05 12.75
N MET A 360 -10.97 28.87 13.41
CA MET A 360 -12.29 28.83 12.77
C MET A 360 -13.34 29.47 13.68
N ASP A 361 -14.52 29.79 13.13
CA ASP A 361 -15.66 30.28 13.90
C ASP A 361 -15.99 29.33 15.05
N TYR A 362 -16.26 29.87 16.22
CA TYR A 362 -16.84 29.11 17.31
C TYR A 362 -18.34 28.92 17.09
N LEU A 363 -18.80 27.68 17.04
CA LEU A 363 -20.22 27.35 16.95
C LEU A 363 -20.80 27.09 18.35
N PRO A 364 -21.60 28.03 18.90
CA PRO A 364 -22.21 27.83 20.22
C PRO A 364 -23.36 26.81 20.14
N GLY A 365 -23.18 25.66 20.73
CA GLY A 365 -24.18 24.59 20.70
C GLY A 365 -23.70 23.27 21.29
N THR A 366 -24.53 22.25 21.21
CA THR A 366 -24.27 20.89 21.68
C THR A 366 -24.26 19.93 20.50
N SER A 367 -23.31 18.97 20.45
CA SER A 367 -23.35 17.94 19.40
C SER A 367 -24.59 17.06 19.55
N VAL A 368 -25.20 16.66 18.43
CA VAL A 368 -26.41 15.81 18.38
C VAL A 368 -26.24 14.54 19.22
N GLY A 369 -25.02 13.97 19.25
CA GLY A 369 -24.72 12.81 20.07
C GLY A 369 -24.81 13.03 21.58
N LYS A 370 -24.72 14.30 22.04
CA LYS A 370 -24.82 14.68 23.43
C LYS A 370 -26.12 15.49 23.74
N ALA A 371 -26.81 15.95 22.70
CA ALA A 371 -27.98 16.86 22.81
C ALA A 371 -29.30 16.15 23.00
N LYS A 372 -29.34 15.00 23.71
CA LYS A 372 -30.57 14.22 23.88
C LYS A 372 -31.69 15.01 24.56
N GLN A 373 -31.37 15.72 25.63
CA GLN A 373 -32.36 16.51 26.39
C GLN A 373 -32.87 17.71 25.60
N GLU A 374 -31.97 18.39 24.89
CA GLU A 374 -32.31 19.52 24.02
C GLU A 374 -33.19 19.08 22.84
N LEU A 375 -32.90 17.93 22.22
CA LEU A 375 -33.71 17.34 21.17
C LEU A 375 -35.11 16.93 21.65
N GLU A 376 -35.20 16.33 22.83
CA GLU A 376 -36.48 15.94 23.46
C GLU A 376 -37.34 17.16 23.80
N ALA A 377 -36.72 18.31 24.13
CA ALA A 377 -37.41 19.57 24.40
C ALA A 377 -37.94 20.27 23.11
N LEU A 378 -37.43 19.94 21.94
CA LEU A 378 -37.92 20.49 20.65
C LEU A 378 -39.25 19.85 20.26
N SER A 379 -40.12 20.66 19.62
CA SER A 379 -41.37 20.14 19.07
C SER A 379 -41.09 19.14 17.92
N PRO A 380 -41.96 18.15 17.71
CA PRO A 380 -41.82 17.18 16.61
C PRO A 380 -41.69 17.83 15.25
N SER A 381 -42.32 18.98 15.01
CA SER A 381 -42.24 19.74 13.75
C SER A 381 -40.85 20.32 13.51
N ILE A 382 -40.19 20.82 14.57
CA ILE A 382 -38.81 21.33 14.47
C ILE A 382 -37.85 20.18 14.23
N ARG A 383 -37.94 19.07 14.94
CA ARG A 383 -37.12 17.89 14.74
C ARG A 383 -37.22 17.36 13.32
N ARG A 384 -38.44 17.25 12.82
CA ARG A 384 -38.69 16.83 11.40
C ARG A 384 -38.07 17.81 10.41
N ARG A 385 -38.21 19.13 10.61
CA ARG A 385 -37.58 20.15 9.77
C ARG A 385 -36.04 19.98 9.75
N LEU A 386 -35.41 19.87 10.90
CA LEU A 386 -33.95 19.68 11.02
C LEU A 386 -33.49 18.40 10.29
N ALA A 387 -34.24 17.32 10.45
CA ALA A 387 -33.92 16.05 9.82
C ALA A 387 -34.05 16.15 8.26
N HIS A 388 -35.08 16.83 7.76
CA HIS A 388 -35.23 17.10 6.32
C HIS A 388 -34.10 18.01 5.80
N GLU A 389 -33.76 19.09 6.52
CA GLU A 389 -32.66 19.99 6.13
C GLU A 389 -31.32 19.25 6.04
N LEU A 390 -31.00 18.38 7.00
CA LEU A 390 -29.79 17.56 6.95
C LEU A 390 -29.79 16.58 5.78
N THR A 391 -30.89 15.86 5.58
CA THR A 391 -31.03 14.90 4.48
C THR A 391 -30.88 15.60 3.13
N ASN A 392 -31.58 16.71 2.95
CA ASN A 392 -31.56 17.46 1.72
C ASN A 392 -30.17 18.02 1.41
N SER A 393 -29.48 18.55 2.41
CA SER A 393 -28.13 19.06 2.25
C SER A 393 -27.14 17.97 1.85
N VAL A 394 -27.14 16.83 2.56
CA VAL A 394 -26.20 15.73 2.29
C VAL A 394 -26.45 15.09 0.92
N MET A 395 -27.73 14.90 0.57
CA MET A 395 -28.08 14.36 -0.75
C MET A 395 -27.64 15.30 -1.87
N ARG A 396 -27.83 16.62 -1.72
CA ARG A 396 -27.36 17.63 -2.69
C ARG A 396 -25.84 17.62 -2.81
N GLN A 397 -25.13 17.62 -1.69
CA GLN A 397 -23.67 17.51 -1.64
C GLN A 397 -23.15 16.30 -2.45
N ILE A 398 -23.79 15.13 -2.30
CA ILE A 398 -23.34 13.88 -2.96
C ILE A 398 -23.79 13.87 -4.44
N MET A 399 -25.03 14.24 -4.74
CA MET A 399 -25.64 14.01 -6.06
C MET A 399 -25.47 15.19 -7.02
N ASP A 400 -25.33 16.41 -6.50
CA ASP A 400 -25.29 17.64 -7.30
C ASP A 400 -23.92 18.34 -7.23
N ASP A 401 -23.47 18.68 -6.01
CA ASP A 401 -22.21 19.41 -5.81
C ASP A 401 -20.98 18.52 -6.00
N GLY A 402 -21.09 17.21 -5.73
CA GLY A 402 -19.99 16.24 -5.78
C GLY A 402 -18.97 16.41 -4.66
N ILE A 403 -19.21 17.33 -3.71
CA ILE A 403 -18.38 17.58 -2.54
C ILE A 403 -19.23 17.36 -1.31
N PHE A 404 -18.85 16.44 -0.45
CA PHE A 404 -19.67 16.02 0.69
C PHE A 404 -18.84 15.70 1.92
N HIS A 405 -19.46 15.89 3.09
CA HIS A 405 -18.87 15.50 4.36
C HIS A 405 -18.87 13.97 4.49
N ALA A 406 -17.69 13.35 4.56
CA ALA A 406 -17.55 11.88 4.50
C ALA A 406 -17.69 11.19 5.85
N ASP A 407 -17.83 11.93 6.97
CA ASP A 407 -17.91 11.40 8.34
C ASP A 407 -19.00 12.09 9.18
N LEU A 408 -20.26 11.94 8.76
CA LEU A 408 -21.45 12.55 9.36
C LEU A 408 -21.99 11.79 10.58
N HIS A 409 -21.14 11.46 11.53
CA HIS A 409 -21.61 10.85 12.78
C HIS A 409 -22.20 11.92 13.75
N PRO A 410 -23.04 11.52 14.74
CA PRO A 410 -23.73 12.46 15.63
C PRO A 410 -22.82 13.40 16.42
N GLY A 411 -21.54 13.08 16.55
CA GLY A 411 -20.55 13.93 17.20
C GLY A 411 -20.11 15.12 16.34
N ASN A 412 -20.22 15.03 15.02
CA ASN A 412 -19.81 16.05 14.05
C ASN A 412 -20.96 16.95 13.58
N VAL A 413 -22.18 16.71 14.06
CA VAL A 413 -23.35 17.56 13.80
C VAL A 413 -23.73 18.29 15.07
N MET A 414 -23.75 19.64 15.02
CA MET A 414 -24.07 20.53 16.14
C MET A 414 -25.51 20.99 16.07
N LEU A 415 -26.15 21.04 17.21
CA LEU A 415 -27.43 21.70 17.41
C LEU A 415 -27.16 23.14 17.88
N LEU A 416 -27.50 24.12 17.05
CA LEU A 416 -27.22 25.53 17.29
C LEU A 416 -28.50 26.32 17.50
N GLY A 417 -28.48 27.30 18.41
CA GLY A 417 -29.63 28.14 18.70
C GLY A 417 -30.69 27.44 19.57
N GLU A 418 -31.81 28.10 19.77
CA GLU A 418 -32.90 27.63 20.64
C GLU A 418 -34.27 27.75 19.97
N ASN A 419 -35.19 26.85 20.36
CA ASN A 419 -36.57 26.85 19.91
C ASN A 419 -36.71 26.83 18.37
N GLN A 420 -37.55 27.73 17.84
CA GLN A 420 -37.79 27.85 16.39
C GLN A 420 -36.60 28.30 15.56
N TYR A 421 -35.58 28.88 16.20
CA TYR A 421 -34.31 29.32 15.55
C TYR A 421 -33.23 28.24 15.58
N THR A 422 -33.58 27.05 16.07
CA THR A 422 -32.67 25.91 16.07
C THR A 422 -32.28 25.53 14.65
N ARG A 423 -30.99 25.38 14.42
CA ARG A 423 -30.36 24.98 13.14
C ARG A 423 -29.24 23.99 13.37
N LEU A 424 -28.75 23.37 12.30
CA LEU A 424 -27.65 22.43 12.38
C LEU A 424 -26.33 23.07 11.89
N GLY A 425 -25.23 22.68 12.53
CA GLY A 425 -23.88 23.02 12.11
C GLY A 425 -23.04 21.77 11.92
N LEU A 426 -22.06 21.82 11.04
CA LEU A 426 -21.11 20.73 10.80
C LEU A 426 -19.76 21.06 11.44
N LEU A 427 -19.12 20.04 11.98
CA LEU A 427 -17.77 20.09 12.53
C LEU A 427 -16.91 19.01 11.86
N ASP A 428 -15.58 19.15 12.02
CA ASP A 428 -14.55 18.21 11.63
C ASP A 428 -14.54 17.86 10.12
N PHE A 429 -13.84 18.68 9.34
CA PHE A 429 -13.71 18.53 7.90
C PHE A 429 -12.41 17.79 7.51
N GLY A 430 -11.85 16.99 8.40
CA GLY A 430 -10.71 16.11 8.13
C GLY A 430 -11.01 15.07 7.05
N ALA A 431 -12.29 14.71 6.86
CA ALA A 431 -12.74 13.78 5.83
C ALA A 431 -13.82 14.42 4.94
N VAL A 432 -13.44 14.92 3.77
CA VAL A 432 -14.34 15.40 2.71
C VAL A 432 -14.22 14.52 1.48
N GLY A 433 -15.33 13.97 1.01
CA GLY A 433 -15.41 13.19 -0.20
C GLY A 433 -15.59 14.06 -1.44
N ARG A 434 -15.03 13.60 -2.56
CA ARG A 434 -15.21 14.24 -3.87
C ARG A 434 -15.59 13.20 -4.89
N LEU A 435 -16.74 13.38 -5.55
CA LEU A 435 -17.26 12.54 -6.64
C LEU A 435 -17.12 13.27 -7.95
N ASP A 436 -16.65 12.57 -8.97
CA ASP A 436 -16.71 13.09 -10.33
C ASP A 436 -18.15 13.06 -10.87
N PRO A 437 -18.47 13.89 -11.89
CA PRO A 437 -19.84 14.01 -12.41
C PRO A 437 -20.43 12.69 -12.92
N ARG A 438 -19.60 11.79 -13.43
CA ARG A 438 -20.04 10.47 -13.92
C ARG A 438 -20.46 9.58 -12.76
N SER A 439 -19.66 9.50 -11.71
CA SER A 439 -19.99 8.75 -10.48
C SER A 439 -21.25 9.29 -9.81
N GLN A 440 -21.45 10.62 -9.80
CA GLN A 440 -22.69 11.24 -9.31
C GLN A 440 -23.92 10.77 -10.10
N GLN A 441 -23.86 10.80 -11.45
CA GLN A 441 -24.95 10.34 -12.30
C GLN A 441 -25.33 8.88 -12.04
N HIS A 442 -24.36 8.00 -11.93
CA HIS A 442 -24.61 6.58 -11.66
C HIS A 442 -25.16 6.34 -10.26
N LEU A 443 -24.71 7.10 -9.25
CA LEU A 443 -25.32 7.06 -7.92
C LEU A 443 -26.80 7.50 -7.94
N VAL A 444 -27.14 8.57 -8.65
CA VAL A 444 -28.54 9.00 -8.83
C VAL A 444 -29.36 7.87 -9.46
N MET A 445 -28.82 7.16 -10.47
CA MET A 445 -29.49 6.03 -11.09
C MET A 445 -29.64 4.83 -10.14
N VAL A 446 -28.65 4.55 -9.29
CA VAL A 446 -28.75 3.53 -8.22
C VAL A 446 -29.91 3.86 -7.28
N PHE A 447 -30.01 5.09 -6.79
CA PHE A 447 -31.12 5.50 -5.91
C PHE A 447 -32.47 5.45 -6.62
N ALA A 448 -32.55 5.90 -7.87
CA ALA A 448 -33.77 5.84 -8.68
C ALA A 448 -34.20 4.38 -8.94
N ALA A 449 -33.27 3.47 -9.16
CA ALA A 449 -33.54 2.04 -9.33
C ALA A 449 -34.08 1.39 -8.05
N ILE A 450 -33.49 1.74 -6.89
CA ILE A 450 -33.98 1.27 -5.58
C ILE A 450 -35.40 1.78 -5.33
N ASP A 451 -35.67 3.04 -5.61
CA ASP A 451 -37.00 3.65 -5.43
C ASP A 451 -38.05 3.00 -6.30
N ARG A 452 -37.75 2.79 -7.59
CA ARG A 452 -38.66 2.15 -8.57
C ARG A 452 -38.73 0.63 -8.41
N ASN A 453 -37.91 0.06 -7.55
CA ASN A 453 -37.76 -1.39 -7.38
C ASN A 453 -37.37 -2.08 -8.71
N ASP A 454 -36.55 -1.40 -9.51
CA ASP A 454 -36.12 -1.84 -10.83
C ASP A 454 -34.77 -2.58 -10.73
N THR A 455 -34.86 -3.91 -10.76
CA THR A 455 -33.71 -4.82 -10.62
C THR A 455 -32.68 -4.63 -11.74
N ARG A 456 -33.16 -4.46 -12.98
CA ARG A 456 -32.29 -4.34 -14.15
C ARG A 456 -31.53 -3.01 -14.13
N LEU A 457 -32.26 -1.92 -13.91
CA LEU A 457 -31.65 -0.59 -13.80
C LEU A 457 -30.62 -0.53 -12.67
N LEU A 458 -30.89 -1.19 -11.52
CA LEU A 458 -29.94 -1.24 -10.40
C LEU A 458 -28.68 -2.03 -10.78
N SER A 459 -28.84 -3.21 -11.41
CA SER A 459 -27.70 -4.05 -11.83
C SER A 459 -26.80 -3.30 -12.84
N ASP A 460 -27.41 -2.67 -13.85
CA ASP A 460 -26.69 -1.91 -14.87
C ASP A 460 -25.98 -0.68 -14.27
N SER A 461 -26.65 0.04 -13.36
CA SER A 461 -26.07 1.21 -12.68
C SER A 461 -24.91 0.83 -11.77
N LEU A 462 -24.94 -0.33 -11.12
CA LEU A 462 -23.84 -0.84 -10.32
C LEU A 462 -22.62 -1.20 -11.20
N ILE A 463 -22.84 -1.83 -12.35
CA ILE A 463 -21.77 -2.17 -13.30
C ILE A 463 -21.11 -0.90 -13.84
N GLU A 464 -21.90 0.14 -14.18
CA GLU A 464 -21.37 1.41 -14.67
C GLU A 464 -20.65 2.23 -13.60
N LEU A 465 -21.14 2.19 -12.34
CA LEU A 465 -20.55 2.90 -11.21
C LEU A 465 -19.22 2.29 -10.73
N LEU A 466 -19.16 0.95 -10.68
CA LEU A 466 -18.07 0.23 -10.05
C LEU A 466 -17.07 -0.38 -11.05
N GLY A 467 -17.44 -0.41 -12.34
CA GLY A 467 -16.71 -1.14 -13.36
C GLY A 467 -17.09 -2.62 -13.40
N ARG A 468 -16.97 -3.25 -14.56
CA ARG A 468 -17.33 -4.64 -14.77
C ARG A 468 -16.22 -5.58 -14.33
N PRO A 469 -16.43 -6.50 -13.37
CA PRO A 469 -15.49 -7.56 -13.04
C PRO A 469 -15.27 -8.52 -14.22
N GLU A 470 -14.06 -9.09 -14.34
CA GLU A 470 -13.71 -10.00 -15.45
C GLU A 470 -14.60 -11.24 -15.54
N ASN A 471 -15.04 -11.77 -14.39
CA ASN A 471 -15.83 -13.01 -14.30
C ASN A 471 -17.25 -12.78 -13.79
N LEU A 472 -17.91 -11.67 -14.17
CA LEU A 472 -19.24 -11.32 -13.70
C LEU A 472 -20.30 -12.21 -14.37
N ASP A 473 -21.13 -12.89 -13.56
CA ASP A 473 -22.36 -13.53 -14.00
C ASP A 473 -23.55 -12.57 -13.86
N ASP A 474 -23.93 -11.94 -14.97
CA ASP A 474 -25.01 -10.93 -15.01
C ASP A 474 -26.35 -11.50 -14.49
N ARG A 475 -26.69 -12.77 -14.85
CA ARG A 475 -27.96 -13.37 -14.43
C ARG A 475 -27.99 -13.64 -12.93
N ARG A 476 -26.85 -13.98 -12.36
CA ARG A 476 -26.72 -14.20 -10.92
C ARG A 476 -26.80 -12.88 -10.17
N LEU A 477 -26.10 -11.85 -10.65
CA LEU A 477 -26.17 -10.48 -10.10
C LEU A 477 -27.61 -9.97 -10.10
N GLU A 478 -28.30 -10.04 -11.24
CA GLU A 478 -29.69 -9.57 -11.39
C GLU A 478 -30.66 -10.30 -10.45
N ARG A 479 -30.51 -11.62 -10.26
CA ARG A 479 -31.32 -12.37 -9.29
C ARG A 479 -31.09 -11.93 -7.87
N GLU A 480 -29.81 -11.84 -7.43
CA GLU A 480 -29.47 -11.49 -6.06
C GLU A 480 -29.85 -10.03 -5.73
N VAL A 481 -29.72 -9.11 -6.70
CA VAL A 481 -30.22 -7.74 -6.61
C VAL A 481 -31.75 -7.73 -6.47
N GLY A 482 -32.47 -8.55 -7.25
CA GLY A 482 -33.93 -8.67 -7.15
C GLY A 482 -34.40 -9.18 -5.80
N GLU A 483 -33.74 -10.22 -5.26
CA GLU A 483 -34.03 -10.74 -3.92
C GLU A 483 -33.78 -9.68 -2.82
N LEU A 484 -32.73 -8.87 -2.99
CA LEU A 484 -32.41 -7.79 -2.08
C LEU A 484 -33.51 -6.73 -2.11
N LEU A 485 -33.92 -6.26 -3.29
CA LEU A 485 -34.97 -5.27 -3.44
C LEU A 485 -36.31 -5.77 -2.87
N VAL A 486 -36.70 -7.02 -3.10
CA VAL A 486 -37.89 -7.64 -2.54
C VAL A 486 -37.85 -7.67 -0.99
N ARG A 487 -36.70 -8.03 -0.42
CA ARG A 487 -36.49 -8.08 1.04
C ARG A 487 -36.69 -6.74 1.72
N TYR A 488 -36.33 -5.65 1.06
CA TYR A 488 -36.42 -4.29 1.60
C TYR A 488 -37.62 -3.48 1.09
N ARG A 489 -38.54 -4.11 0.36
CA ARG A 489 -39.77 -3.47 -0.20
C ARG A 489 -40.76 -2.98 0.84
N GLY A 490 -40.67 -3.44 2.10
CA GLY A 490 -41.66 -3.18 3.16
C GLY A 490 -41.53 -1.83 3.90
N GLY A 491 -40.81 -0.85 3.33
CA GLY A 491 -40.55 0.45 3.95
C GLY A 491 -39.27 0.42 4.79
N LEU A 492 -38.41 1.41 4.53
CA LEU A 492 -37.14 1.55 5.22
C LEU A 492 -37.36 2.49 6.44
N ARG A 493 -37.81 1.92 7.58
CA ARG A 493 -37.78 2.62 8.88
C ARG A 493 -36.36 2.92 9.29
N ALA A 494 -36.15 3.85 10.21
CA ALA A 494 -34.82 4.19 10.74
C ALA A 494 -34.01 2.92 11.09
N GLY A 495 -32.79 2.79 10.59
CA GLY A 495 -31.93 1.62 10.74
C GLY A 495 -32.06 0.55 9.63
N SER A 496 -32.91 0.74 8.63
CA SER A 496 -33.05 -0.21 7.53
C SER A 496 -32.28 0.19 6.29
N ALA A 497 -31.98 1.48 6.08
CA ALA A 497 -31.14 1.94 4.98
C ALA A 497 -29.68 1.45 5.18
N SER A 498 -29.12 1.54 6.39
CA SER A 498 -27.80 0.97 6.68
C SER A 498 -27.75 -0.53 6.45
N ARG A 499 -28.83 -1.27 6.73
CA ARG A 499 -28.90 -2.71 6.42
C ARG A 499 -29.00 -2.99 4.94
N LEU A 500 -29.75 -2.19 4.18
CA LEU A 500 -29.81 -2.29 2.73
C LEU A 500 -28.45 -2.00 2.12
N PHE A 501 -27.79 -0.89 2.51
CA PHE A 501 -26.46 -0.55 2.02
C PHE A 501 -25.41 -1.59 2.42
N GLY A 502 -25.48 -2.14 3.62
CA GLY A 502 -24.61 -3.23 4.06
C GLY A 502 -24.83 -4.51 3.25
N ALA A 503 -26.09 -4.87 2.95
CA ALA A 503 -26.42 -6.02 2.11
C ALA A 503 -26.00 -5.79 0.64
N LEU A 504 -26.20 -4.59 0.11
CA LEU A 504 -25.76 -4.19 -1.23
C LEU A 504 -24.23 -4.26 -1.32
N MET A 505 -23.52 -3.76 -0.31
CA MET A 505 -22.05 -3.83 -0.25
C MET A 505 -21.57 -5.28 -0.21
N GLY A 506 -22.21 -6.15 0.59
CA GLY A 506 -21.90 -7.59 0.62
C GLY A 506 -22.10 -8.25 -0.75
N LEU A 507 -23.18 -7.90 -1.47
CA LEU A 507 -23.45 -8.38 -2.82
C LEU A 507 -22.37 -7.91 -3.80
N ILE A 508 -22.01 -6.62 -3.79
CA ILE A 508 -20.97 -6.03 -4.62
C ILE A 508 -19.63 -6.76 -4.45
N LEU A 509 -19.21 -6.99 -3.20
CA LEU A 509 -17.96 -7.68 -2.90
C LEU A 509 -17.99 -9.16 -3.30
N ASN A 510 -19.12 -9.86 -3.09
CA ASN A 510 -19.27 -11.27 -3.46
C ASN A 510 -19.22 -11.50 -4.99
N HIS A 511 -19.58 -10.49 -5.78
CA HIS A 511 -19.47 -10.53 -7.24
C HIS A 511 -18.11 -10.00 -7.76
N GLY A 512 -17.17 -9.65 -6.87
CA GLY A 512 -15.82 -9.25 -7.23
C GLY A 512 -15.70 -7.83 -7.78
N PHE A 513 -16.67 -6.96 -7.49
CA PHE A 513 -16.55 -5.54 -7.82
C PHE A 513 -15.53 -4.84 -6.92
N GLU A 514 -14.77 -3.95 -7.49
CA GLU A 514 -13.90 -3.02 -6.76
C GLU A 514 -14.65 -1.72 -6.49
N VAL A 515 -14.81 -1.35 -5.22
CA VAL A 515 -15.52 -0.12 -4.86
C VAL A 515 -14.55 1.08 -4.88
N PRO A 516 -14.75 2.07 -5.75
CA PRO A 516 -13.95 3.30 -5.75
C PRO A 516 -14.02 4.01 -4.40
N LYS A 517 -12.88 4.56 -3.94
CA LYS A 517 -12.77 5.22 -2.63
C LYS A 517 -13.81 6.31 -2.41
N ALA A 518 -14.10 7.11 -3.44
CA ALA A 518 -15.08 8.18 -3.40
C ALA A 518 -16.49 7.64 -3.19
N VAL A 519 -16.87 6.56 -3.89
CA VAL A 519 -18.18 5.90 -3.73
C VAL A 519 -18.32 5.28 -2.33
N ALA A 520 -17.27 4.61 -1.83
CA ALA A 520 -17.26 4.07 -0.48
C ALA A 520 -17.40 5.17 0.59
N ALA A 521 -16.78 6.34 0.37
CA ALA A 521 -16.94 7.50 1.24
C ALA A 521 -18.37 8.05 1.23
N ALA A 522 -19.02 8.13 0.04
CA ALA A 522 -20.40 8.58 -0.08
C ALA A 522 -21.37 7.64 0.65
N LEU A 523 -21.21 6.33 0.48
CA LEU A 523 -22.03 5.34 1.18
C LEU A 523 -21.84 5.40 2.71
N ARG A 524 -20.61 5.67 3.17
CA ARG A 524 -20.31 5.88 4.59
C ARG A 524 -20.97 7.14 5.14
N SER A 525 -20.91 8.24 4.38
CA SER A 525 -21.58 9.50 4.73
C SER A 525 -23.09 9.29 4.92
N LEU A 526 -23.74 8.57 4.01
CA LEU A 526 -25.16 8.23 4.11
C LEU A 526 -25.48 7.38 5.33
N GLY A 527 -24.62 6.40 5.66
CA GLY A 527 -24.78 5.59 6.86
C GLY A 527 -24.61 6.41 8.17
N GLY A 528 -23.63 7.31 8.21
CA GLY A 528 -23.42 8.24 9.33
C GLY A 528 -24.58 9.22 9.50
N MET A 529 -25.09 9.75 8.40
CA MET A 529 -26.29 10.59 8.35
C MET A 529 -27.49 9.85 8.93
N GLU A 530 -27.75 8.60 8.53
CA GLU A 530 -28.86 7.80 9.09
C GLU A 530 -28.77 7.66 10.61
N GLY A 531 -27.56 7.37 11.13
CA GLY A 531 -27.32 7.30 12.57
C GLY A 531 -27.62 8.63 13.29
N THR A 532 -27.32 9.75 12.67
CA THR A 532 -27.60 11.09 13.18
C THR A 532 -29.11 11.42 13.12
N LEU A 533 -29.75 11.11 12.00
CA LEU A 533 -31.19 11.29 11.81
C LEU A 533 -32.02 10.49 12.82
N GLY A 534 -31.59 9.26 13.14
CA GLY A 534 -32.24 8.42 14.14
C GLY A 534 -32.25 9.03 15.54
N LEU A 535 -31.33 9.97 15.87
CA LEU A 535 -31.35 10.73 17.10
C LEU A 535 -32.20 12.00 16.99
N ILE A 536 -32.25 12.66 15.86
CA ILE A 536 -33.00 13.90 15.64
C ILE A 536 -34.50 13.58 15.49
N ASP A 537 -34.86 12.68 14.59
CA ASP A 537 -36.26 12.26 14.33
C ASP A 537 -36.29 10.74 14.02
N PRO A 538 -36.56 9.91 15.04
CA PRO A 538 -36.60 8.45 14.87
C PRO A 538 -37.68 7.95 13.92
N ASP A 539 -38.70 8.76 13.63
CA ASP A 539 -39.84 8.41 12.77
C ASP A 539 -39.61 8.78 11.30
N LEU A 540 -38.49 9.44 10.99
CA LEU A 540 -38.17 9.83 9.61
C LEU A 540 -37.85 8.61 8.75
N GLU A 541 -38.55 8.46 7.64
CA GLU A 541 -38.21 7.48 6.60
C GLU A 541 -37.21 8.08 5.61
N LEU A 542 -35.95 7.65 5.69
CA LEU A 542 -34.87 8.18 4.86
C LEU A 542 -35.14 8.02 3.35
N VAL A 543 -35.81 6.93 2.94
CA VAL A 543 -36.11 6.64 1.55
C VAL A 543 -37.22 7.55 1.02
N SER A 544 -38.20 7.91 1.84
CA SER A 544 -39.24 8.88 1.42
C SER A 544 -38.63 10.26 1.20
N ALA A 545 -37.75 10.69 2.10
CA ALA A 545 -37.02 11.96 1.95
C ALA A 545 -36.08 11.96 0.71
N ALA A 546 -35.36 10.87 0.50
CA ALA A 546 -34.51 10.69 -0.69
C ALA A 546 -35.33 10.64 -2.00
N ARG A 547 -36.55 10.07 -1.95
CA ARG A 547 -37.49 10.03 -3.08
C ARG A 547 -37.99 11.42 -3.46
N GLU A 548 -38.42 12.22 -2.48
CA GLU A 548 -38.88 13.59 -2.71
C GLU A 548 -37.79 14.41 -3.39
N MET A 549 -36.57 14.34 -2.87
CA MET A 549 -35.42 15.03 -3.46
C MET A 549 -35.01 14.47 -4.81
N GLY A 550 -34.91 13.15 -4.98
CA GLY A 550 -34.64 12.55 -6.28
C GLY A 550 -35.62 12.99 -7.35
N SER A 551 -36.91 13.15 -6.99
CA SER A 551 -37.92 13.68 -7.88
C SER A 551 -37.75 15.17 -8.18
N GLU A 552 -37.29 15.98 -7.24
CA GLU A 552 -36.96 17.39 -7.44
C GLU A 552 -35.72 17.59 -8.29
N LEU A 553 -34.63 16.86 -8.00
CA LEU A 553 -33.40 16.88 -8.79
C LEU A 553 -33.64 16.43 -10.23
N LEU A 554 -34.47 15.40 -10.44
CA LEU A 554 -34.87 14.99 -11.78
C LEU A 554 -35.73 16.07 -12.47
N LYS A 555 -36.67 16.70 -11.77
CA LYS A 555 -37.47 17.81 -12.32
C LYS A 555 -36.62 19.02 -12.72
N ASP A 556 -35.63 19.37 -11.89
CA ASP A 556 -34.72 20.49 -12.16
C ASP A 556 -33.78 20.18 -13.33
N ARG A 557 -33.29 18.95 -13.45
CA ARG A 557 -32.50 18.50 -14.63
C ARG A 557 -33.31 18.38 -15.91
N PHE A 558 -34.62 18.12 -15.82
CA PHE A 558 -35.52 18.04 -16.98
C PHE A 558 -36.27 19.34 -17.26
N ARG A 559 -35.92 20.47 -16.62
CA ARG A 559 -36.44 21.79 -17.01
C ARG A 559 -36.01 22.14 -18.43
N PRO A 560 -36.90 22.82 -19.24
CA PRO A 560 -36.62 23.10 -20.66
C PRO A 560 -35.34 23.88 -20.93
N GLY A 561 -34.81 24.60 -19.93
CA GLY A 561 -33.54 25.33 -20.03
C GLY A 561 -32.32 24.42 -19.94
N SER A 562 -32.30 23.49 -18.98
CA SER A 562 -31.22 22.54 -18.79
C SER A 562 -31.22 21.41 -19.85
N LEU A 563 -32.38 21.06 -20.39
CA LEU A 563 -32.51 20.15 -21.54
C LEU A 563 -31.82 20.69 -22.79
N LYS A 564 -31.87 22.01 -23.05
CA LYS A 564 -31.14 22.62 -24.17
C LYS A 564 -29.61 22.54 -23.97
N GLU A 565 -29.09 22.82 -22.79
CA GLU A 565 -27.67 22.71 -22.50
C GLU A 565 -27.19 21.25 -22.50
N SER A 566 -27.96 20.35 -21.88
CA SER A 566 -27.62 18.91 -21.87
C SER A 566 -27.75 18.28 -23.25
N ALA A 567 -28.73 18.68 -24.05
CA ALA A 567 -28.90 18.23 -25.44
C ALA A 567 -27.78 18.77 -26.35
N THR A 568 -27.34 20.02 -26.17
CA THR A 568 -26.19 20.55 -26.91
C THR A 568 -24.89 19.88 -26.52
N THR A 569 -24.67 19.59 -25.25
CA THR A 569 -23.47 18.85 -24.76
C THR A 569 -23.50 17.40 -25.25
N ALA A 570 -24.61 16.71 -25.12
CA ALA A 570 -24.78 15.34 -25.63
C ALA A 570 -24.66 15.27 -27.16
N LEU A 571 -25.18 16.30 -27.89
CA LEU A 571 -25.02 16.40 -29.34
C LEU A 571 -23.54 16.63 -29.72
N LEU A 572 -22.83 17.50 -29.00
CA LEU A 572 -21.41 17.74 -29.20
C LEU A 572 -20.55 16.49 -28.88
N GLU A 573 -20.90 15.73 -27.87
CA GLU A 573 -20.23 14.45 -27.54
C GLU A 573 -20.60 13.33 -28.53
N ALA A 574 -21.82 13.30 -29.03
CA ALA A 574 -22.28 12.34 -30.04
C ALA A 574 -21.83 12.70 -31.47
N MET A 575 -21.58 13.97 -31.77
CA MET A 575 -21.18 14.42 -33.11
C MET A 575 -19.93 13.73 -33.66
N PRO A 576 -18.83 13.52 -32.91
CA PRO A 576 -17.70 12.75 -33.41
C PRO A 576 -18.03 11.28 -33.68
N ILE A 577 -18.96 10.69 -32.91
CA ILE A 577 -19.39 9.30 -33.08
C ILE A 577 -20.30 9.18 -34.31
N ILE A 578 -21.28 10.08 -34.44
CA ILE A 578 -22.22 10.12 -35.55
C ILE A 578 -21.49 10.43 -36.87
N SER A 579 -20.55 11.37 -36.87
CA SER A 579 -19.80 11.74 -38.08
C SER A 579 -18.81 10.66 -38.53
N GLN A 580 -18.33 9.82 -37.61
CA GLN A 580 -17.41 8.70 -37.91
C GLN A 580 -18.16 7.39 -38.21
N PHE A 581 -19.42 7.25 -37.76
CA PHE A 581 -20.19 6.02 -37.93
C PHE A 581 -20.35 5.60 -39.42
N PRO A 582 -20.71 6.49 -40.37
CA PRO A 582 -20.78 6.09 -41.78
C PRO A 582 -19.45 5.65 -42.35
N ARG A 583 -18.35 6.33 -41.94
CA ARG A 583 -16.99 5.98 -42.39
C ARG A 583 -16.52 4.67 -41.81
N ARG A 584 -16.89 4.34 -40.56
CA ARG A 584 -16.56 3.05 -39.93
C ARG A 584 -17.42 1.91 -40.48
N ALA A 585 -18.72 2.16 -40.70
CA ALA A 585 -19.63 1.21 -41.30
C ALA A 585 -19.23 0.87 -42.75
N ASN A 586 -18.93 1.90 -43.60
CA ASN A 586 -18.43 1.67 -44.94
C ASN A 586 -17.10 0.90 -44.96
N ARG A 587 -16.18 1.20 -44.06
CA ARG A 587 -14.90 0.47 -43.98
C ARG A 587 -15.10 -1.01 -43.61
N ILE A 588 -16.01 -1.30 -42.65
CA ILE A 588 -16.38 -2.68 -42.28
C ILE A 588 -17.09 -3.38 -43.49
N ALA A 589 -17.94 -2.67 -44.19
CA ALA A 589 -18.63 -3.19 -45.38
C ALA A 589 -17.64 -3.46 -46.54
N ASP A 590 -16.69 -2.56 -46.78
CA ASP A 590 -15.63 -2.72 -47.77
C ASP A 590 -14.67 -3.87 -47.42
N ASP A 591 -14.33 -4.02 -46.15
CA ASP A 591 -13.49 -5.14 -45.63
C ASP A 591 -14.22 -6.49 -45.70
N LEU A 592 -15.57 -6.51 -45.48
CA LEU A 592 -16.42 -7.67 -45.68
C LEU A 592 -16.55 -8.04 -47.15
N GLN A 593 -16.82 -7.08 -48.04
CA GLN A 593 -16.92 -7.29 -49.51
C GLN A 593 -15.56 -7.69 -50.12
N GLY A 594 -14.47 -7.12 -49.58
CA GLY A 594 -13.12 -7.42 -50.04
C GLY A 594 -12.52 -8.73 -49.49
N GLY A 595 -13.23 -9.47 -48.62
CA GLY A 595 -12.73 -10.68 -47.97
C GLY A 595 -11.54 -10.41 -47.03
N ARG A 596 -11.35 -9.15 -46.59
CA ARG A 596 -10.21 -8.68 -45.78
C ARG A 596 -10.53 -8.54 -44.30
N LEU A 597 -11.63 -9.17 -43.83
CA LEU A 597 -11.93 -9.16 -42.42
C LEU A 597 -10.88 -9.97 -41.65
N SER A 598 -9.83 -9.32 -41.23
CA SER A 598 -8.79 -9.94 -40.41
C SER A 598 -9.17 -9.76 -38.95
N PHE A 599 -9.53 -10.85 -38.29
CA PHE A 599 -9.56 -10.89 -36.83
C PHE A 599 -8.15 -10.96 -36.31
N ASN A 600 -7.64 -9.85 -35.78
CA ASN A 600 -6.34 -9.83 -35.12
C ASN A 600 -6.48 -10.50 -33.76
N VAL A 601 -6.45 -11.85 -33.75
CA VAL A 601 -6.37 -12.61 -32.49
C VAL A 601 -4.96 -12.40 -31.96
N ARG A 602 -4.81 -11.48 -31.05
CA ARG A 602 -3.55 -11.28 -30.32
C ARG A 602 -3.40 -12.43 -29.31
N VAL A 603 -2.91 -13.57 -29.78
CA VAL A 603 -2.40 -14.61 -28.90
C VAL A 603 -1.22 -13.99 -28.15
N LEU A 604 -1.23 -14.05 -26.80
CA LEU A 604 -0.25 -13.40 -25.92
C LEU A 604 -0.35 -11.86 -25.89
N ALA A 605 -1.55 -11.34 -25.75
CA ALA A 605 -1.81 -9.90 -25.67
C ALA A 605 -1.21 -9.26 -24.40
N HIS A 606 -1.15 -10.01 -23.30
CA HIS A 606 -0.55 -9.54 -22.06
C HIS A 606 0.99 -9.57 -22.13
N GLU A 607 1.61 -8.50 -21.68
CA GLU A 607 3.08 -8.38 -21.63
C GLU A 607 3.68 -9.46 -20.72
N ASN A 608 2.96 -9.89 -19.70
CA ASN A 608 3.35 -10.96 -18.78
C ASN A 608 3.41 -12.32 -19.48
N ASP A 609 2.46 -12.63 -20.37
CA ASP A 609 2.43 -13.90 -21.12
C ASP A 609 3.61 -13.98 -22.10
N ARG A 610 3.94 -12.86 -22.76
CA ARG A 610 5.12 -12.77 -23.65
C ARG A 610 6.41 -12.96 -22.88
N ARG A 611 6.55 -12.34 -21.70
CA ARG A 611 7.73 -12.50 -20.84
C ARG A 611 7.87 -13.94 -20.37
N TYR A 612 6.79 -14.58 -19.97
CA TYR A 612 6.78 -15.97 -19.52
C TYR A 612 7.20 -16.93 -20.63
N VAL A 613 6.62 -16.80 -21.83
CA VAL A 613 6.97 -17.63 -23.00
C VAL A 613 8.42 -17.40 -23.45
N THR A 614 8.88 -16.15 -23.47
CA THR A 614 10.28 -15.83 -23.81
C THR A 614 11.24 -16.43 -22.78
N TRP A 615 10.92 -16.37 -21.51
CA TRP A 615 11.69 -16.98 -20.42
C TRP A 615 11.76 -18.50 -20.55
N LEU A 616 10.63 -19.16 -20.84
CA LEU A 616 10.56 -20.62 -21.05
C LEU A 616 11.42 -21.03 -22.23
N PHE A 617 11.34 -20.27 -23.35
CA PHE A 617 12.11 -20.54 -24.55
C PHE A 617 13.63 -20.40 -24.31
N GLN A 618 14.05 -19.38 -23.58
CA GLN A 618 15.44 -19.20 -23.17
C GLN A 618 15.98 -20.36 -22.34
N GLN A 619 15.17 -20.89 -21.38
CA GLN A 619 15.54 -22.05 -20.59
C GLN A 619 15.80 -23.28 -21.47
N VAL A 620 14.86 -23.57 -22.37
CA VAL A 620 14.99 -24.74 -23.28
C VAL A 620 16.23 -24.63 -24.12
N VAL A 621 16.50 -23.48 -24.74
CA VAL A 621 17.67 -23.28 -25.61
C VAL A 621 18.99 -23.43 -24.82
N VAL A 622 19.07 -22.81 -23.62
CA VAL A 622 20.29 -22.91 -22.79
C VAL A 622 20.49 -24.33 -22.27
N SER A 623 19.43 -25.06 -21.91
CA SER A 623 19.53 -26.46 -21.48
C SER A 623 20.02 -27.39 -22.57
N ILE A 624 19.50 -27.24 -23.79
CA ILE A 624 19.93 -28.02 -24.97
C ILE A 624 21.40 -27.74 -25.27
N LEU A 625 21.81 -26.47 -25.29
CA LEU A 625 23.20 -26.06 -25.56
C LEU A 625 24.14 -26.60 -24.48
N ALA A 626 23.75 -26.56 -23.19
CA ALA A 626 24.50 -27.14 -22.09
C ALA A 626 24.71 -28.66 -22.30
N GLY A 627 23.64 -29.37 -22.67
CA GLY A 627 23.71 -30.82 -22.97
C GLY A 627 24.68 -31.15 -24.12
N PHE A 628 24.63 -30.41 -25.24
CA PHE A 628 25.55 -30.58 -26.33
C PHE A 628 27.01 -30.31 -25.96
N CYS A 629 27.28 -29.26 -25.16
CA CYS A 629 28.63 -28.97 -24.68
C CYS A 629 29.15 -30.09 -23.75
N ILE A 630 28.32 -30.60 -22.83
CA ILE A 630 28.74 -31.69 -21.94
C ILE A 630 29.02 -32.96 -22.75
N LEU A 631 28.11 -33.34 -23.64
CA LEU A 631 28.27 -34.53 -24.48
C LEU A 631 29.51 -34.42 -25.40
N GLY A 632 29.66 -33.28 -26.06
CA GLY A 632 30.83 -32.99 -26.91
C GLY A 632 32.15 -32.97 -26.16
N GLY A 633 32.12 -32.40 -24.91
CA GLY A 633 33.30 -32.42 -24.02
C GLY A 633 33.69 -33.84 -23.59
N ILE A 634 32.74 -34.68 -23.25
CA ILE A 634 32.97 -36.11 -22.90
C ILE A 634 33.52 -36.88 -24.11
N ILE A 635 32.94 -36.69 -25.31
CA ILE A 635 33.44 -37.34 -26.54
C ILE A 635 34.90 -36.95 -26.83
N LEU A 636 35.23 -35.67 -26.71
CA LEU A 636 36.60 -35.19 -26.90
C LEU A 636 37.58 -35.75 -25.86
N LEU A 637 37.12 -35.94 -24.61
CA LEU A 637 37.97 -36.58 -23.58
C LEU A 637 38.20 -38.08 -23.87
N VAL A 638 37.16 -38.78 -24.33
CA VAL A 638 37.29 -40.21 -24.74
C VAL A 638 38.23 -40.38 -25.91
N LEU A 639 38.13 -39.49 -26.95
CA LEU A 639 39.00 -39.48 -28.08
C LEU A 639 40.39 -38.93 -27.79
N GLY A 640 40.63 -38.46 -26.57
CA GLY A 640 41.88 -37.84 -26.15
C GLY A 640 43.11 -38.71 -26.30
N HIS A 641 42.98 -40.04 -26.28
CA HIS A 641 44.09 -40.99 -26.46
C HIS A 641 44.63 -41.03 -27.92
N ASP A 642 43.75 -40.78 -28.88
CA ASP A 642 44.07 -40.92 -30.32
C ASP A 642 44.39 -39.56 -30.98
N GLY A 643 44.34 -38.46 -30.21
CA GLY A 643 44.56 -37.10 -30.74
C GLY A 643 46.01 -36.68 -30.85
N PRO A 644 46.30 -35.67 -31.70
CA PRO A 644 47.61 -35.09 -31.79
C PRO A 644 48.10 -34.60 -30.46
N GLN A 645 49.32 -34.98 -30.08
CA GLN A 645 49.91 -34.64 -28.76
C GLN A 645 50.24 -33.15 -28.72
N MET A 646 49.70 -32.45 -27.73
CA MET A 646 50.05 -31.08 -27.42
C MET A 646 51.30 -31.03 -26.54
N THR A 647 51.39 -32.02 -25.64
CA THR A 647 52.49 -32.19 -24.67
C THR A 647 52.65 -33.68 -24.42
N SER A 648 53.77 -34.08 -23.72
CA SER A 648 53.99 -35.46 -23.31
C SER A 648 52.89 -36.08 -22.45
N TYR A 649 52.03 -35.24 -21.86
CA TYR A 649 50.99 -35.66 -20.88
C TYR A 649 49.57 -35.35 -21.35
N MET A 650 49.37 -34.56 -22.45
CA MET A 650 48.02 -34.09 -22.81
C MET A 650 47.91 -33.91 -24.34
N SER A 651 46.83 -34.44 -24.91
CA SER A 651 46.48 -34.23 -26.32
C SER A 651 45.64 -32.96 -26.51
N TRP A 652 45.60 -32.43 -27.75
CA TRP A 652 44.70 -31.32 -28.09
C TRP A 652 43.24 -31.64 -27.85
N TYR A 653 42.80 -32.89 -28.05
CA TYR A 653 41.44 -33.32 -27.83
C TYR A 653 41.10 -33.31 -26.34
N THR A 654 42.02 -33.71 -25.47
CA THR A 654 41.85 -33.66 -24.02
C THR A 654 41.72 -32.21 -23.52
N ALA A 655 42.58 -31.31 -23.99
CA ALA A 655 42.52 -29.88 -23.62
C ALA A 655 41.18 -29.24 -24.05
N MET A 656 40.78 -29.43 -25.32
CA MET A 656 39.50 -28.93 -25.81
C MET A 656 38.31 -29.57 -25.08
N GLY A 657 38.40 -30.88 -24.75
CA GLY A 657 37.39 -31.58 -23.97
C GLY A 657 37.09 -30.92 -22.63
N TYR A 658 38.13 -30.56 -21.88
CA TYR A 658 38.00 -29.84 -20.59
C TYR A 658 37.40 -28.44 -20.76
N ILE A 659 37.77 -27.71 -21.81
CA ILE A 659 37.24 -26.36 -22.08
C ILE A 659 35.75 -26.44 -22.44
N VAL A 660 35.35 -27.36 -23.33
CA VAL A 660 33.97 -27.54 -23.78
C VAL A 660 33.10 -28.05 -22.61
N LEU A 661 33.62 -28.98 -21.80
CA LEU A 661 32.94 -29.48 -20.61
C LEU A 661 32.74 -28.37 -19.58
N PHE A 662 33.73 -27.50 -19.39
CA PHE A 662 33.60 -26.31 -18.56
C PHE A 662 32.50 -25.35 -19.05
N ALA A 663 32.44 -25.09 -20.36
CA ALA A 663 31.38 -24.29 -20.95
C ALA A 663 29.99 -24.91 -20.70
N GLY A 664 29.86 -26.24 -20.86
CA GLY A 664 28.64 -26.98 -20.54
C GLY A 664 28.24 -26.87 -19.07
N PHE A 665 29.21 -26.94 -18.16
CA PHE A 665 29.01 -26.77 -16.72
C PHE A 665 28.49 -25.37 -16.39
N VAL A 666 29.08 -24.31 -16.94
CA VAL A 666 28.64 -22.92 -16.72
C VAL A 666 27.20 -22.70 -17.26
N LEU A 667 26.89 -23.26 -18.44
CA LEU A 667 25.54 -23.19 -19.01
C LEU A 667 24.53 -23.96 -18.16
N SER A 668 24.91 -25.09 -17.58
CA SER A 668 24.04 -25.84 -16.64
C SER A 668 23.75 -25.03 -15.37
N LEU A 669 24.77 -24.37 -14.82
CA LEU A 669 24.57 -23.47 -13.69
C LEU A 669 23.61 -22.30 -14.04
N ARG A 670 23.73 -21.76 -15.25
CA ARG A 670 22.81 -20.71 -15.74
C ARG A 670 21.38 -21.24 -15.88
N THR A 671 21.18 -22.46 -16.36
CA THR A 671 19.86 -23.09 -16.44
C THR A 671 19.22 -23.21 -15.05
N VAL A 672 19.99 -23.71 -14.06
CA VAL A 672 19.52 -23.81 -12.67
C VAL A 672 19.16 -22.42 -12.12
N ALA A 673 20.00 -21.41 -12.39
CA ALA A 673 19.72 -20.03 -11.99
C ALA A 673 18.43 -19.48 -12.60
N LEU A 674 18.16 -19.75 -13.88
CA LEU A 674 16.93 -19.34 -14.56
C LEU A 674 15.69 -20.05 -14.02
N VAL A 675 15.79 -21.34 -13.68
CA VAL A 675 14.69 -22.09 -13.04
C VAL A 675 14.33 -21.50 -11.68
N MET A 676 15.31 -21.04 -10.92
CA MET A 676 15.10 -20.42 -9.59
C MET A 676 14.52 -18.99 -9.67
N GLN A 677 14.71 -18.29 -10.78
CA GLN A 677 14.19 -16.96 -11.05
C GLN A 677 12.81 -17.00 -11.73
N VAL A 678 11.88 -17.81 -11.23
CA VAL A 678 10.49 -17.81 -11.75
C VAL A 678 9.98 -16.38 -11.73
N PRO A 679 9.55 -15.80 -12.86
CA PRO A 679 8.93 -14.48 -12.87
C PRO A 679 7.67 -14.54 -12.02
N ASP A 680 7.65 -13.84 -10.91
CA ASP A 680 6.45 -13.69 -10.09
C ASP A 680 5.52 -12.74 -10.85
N PRO A 681 4.38 -13.23 -11.38
CA PRO A 681 3.44 -12.43 -12.14
C PRO A 681 2.86 -11.26 -11.32
N SER A 682 3.04 -11.28 -9.99
CA SER A 682 2.57 -10.22 -9.10
C SER A 682 3.58 -9.07 -8.91
N ARG A 683 4.86 -9.21 -9.33
CA ARG A 683 5.91 -8.19 -9.14
C ARG A 683 5.98 -7.09 -10.22
N SER A 684 5.12 -7.11 -11.21
CA SER A 684 5.15 -6.15 -12.34
C SER A 684 4.18 -4.96 -12.19
N ARG A 685 3.85 -4.56 -10.96
CA ARG A 685 3.04 -3.37 -10.66
C ARG A 685 3.80 -2.37 -9.77
N ASP A 686 5.07 -2.09 -10.09
CA ASP A 686 5.80 -0.92 -9.56
C ASP A 686 6.29 -0.06 -10.73
#